data_c0833cbadad8bf52a038c87b1e356309
#
_entry.id   c0833cbadad8bf52a038c87b1e356309
#
_cell.length_a   1.000
_cell.length_b   1.000
_cell.length_c   1.000
_cell.angle_alpha   90.00
_cell.angle_beta   90.00
_cell.angle_gamma   90.00
#
_symmetry.space_group_name_H-M   'P 1'
#
loop_
_entity.id
_entity.type
_entity.pdbx_description
1 polymer ?
#
loop_
_entity_poly.entity_id
_entity_poly.type
_entity_poly.pdbx_seq_one_letter_code
_entity_poly.pdbx_strand_id
1 'polypeptide(L)'
;MAASSAKRRHKVRRRADMSLLGGIRPPIAVLSALLLSLAGITALGFGRAGEESVPKAVMTSQQRFAEDGAVAMRASIDESAADLARTAGLFNAGDPAQPDAVVDKIGSVYQKWVGTAVVEISSGRMLAARGENVPVAAIDTAKLSEKDGLSPRMVRLANGETRLLSLQVLSWKGQPQQLLIASSSLRFPGISLGKFRSIAVIDSTGRILSSDGIPESEQVLTEDQRTGVDRSKKQLSAFAKVAAKRAEEHPLKANDPGEGGYLGVSGSLRGDSSQGDRAIAGYAALTGPEPGKGTVATSLGLTVVAMVDVAEDPTRVTDPLFGLLAAGALLLIGALAVGVLLGTVQRPLLRLFLESRRLTRDDLTRPVSVPRFGEAARIGQALERLRRQLLGERADAEGAGAPKSGRRRGRIGARALLAVSGILLLVWSAPMLLLLNRADATAVVPEQITNDQRERTDTLSDRVRRSLNEGHADLVSVAGLLGERTSPEDMTKVLDRTRSDHSRYRSLYVRTGDGKIIAQSGESPRLPEDKKSENKDGHPFADPITVLNDSGTEPVIASYAELPGRDDSTVIGEFRIDFINSLLKRPGLGEIRVVDAERRVLGGNTGYLAFEKLPSARLTELAAGTSQKTGISARAGGIVYRDGGGVQVAGAAPFVGGGAAKSLDWMVVSWQPAAGLAIPEYSLQNRTVLAGLLGITAAAACLGWLHIIVVRPLREVAKQAEALADGDRRTVLYPRHHDEVGAISRSLELLRQQVLEQRKRDGAGATAPAAVRAPAGRN
;
A
#
# COMPACT_ATOMS: atom_id res chain seq x y z
N MET A 1 -28.15 -39.40 82.01
CA MET A 1 -26.82 -39.19 81.47
C MET A 1 -26.66 -40.04 80.21
N ALA A 2 -27.08 -39.53 79.11
CA ALA A 2 -27.17 -40.25 77.82
C ALA A 2 -26.15 -39.66 76.83
N ALA A 3 -25.21 -40.46 76.39
CA ALA A 3 -24.25 -40.10 75.33
C ALA A 3 -24.87 -40.30 73.94
N SER A 4 -25.07 -39.21 73.19
CA SER A 4 -25.58 -39.19 71.85
C SER A 4 -24.43 -39.51 70.86
N SER A 5 -24.49 -40.65 70.19
CA SER A 5 -23.62 -41.14 69.13
C SER A 5 -24.03 -40.47 67.82
N ALA A 6 -23.25 -39.46 67.38
CA ALA A 6 -23.43 -38.83 66.09
C ALA A 6 -22.79 -39.64 64.92
N LYS A 7 -23.61 -40.31 64.17
CA LYS A 7 -23.22 -41.00 62.90
C LYS A 7 -22.74 -39.96 61.85
N ARG A 8 -21.43 -39.78 61.67
CA ARG A 8 -20.83 -39.08 60.53
C ARG A 8 -21.13 -39.84 59.25
N ARG A 9 -22.08 -39.33 58.45
CA ARG A 9 -22.25 -39.75 57.08
C ARG A 9 -21.12 -39.17 56.22
N HIS A 10 -20.16 -39.99 55.83
CA HIS A 10 -19.21 -39.70 54.81
C HIS A 10 -19.97 -39.46 53.46
N LYS A 11 -20.15 -38.20 53.07
CA LYS A 11 -20.50 -37.82 51.73
C LYS A 11 -19.29 -38.12 50.84
N VAL A 12 -19.30 -39.28 50.19
CA VAL A 12 -18.39 -39.56 49.08
C VAL A 12 -18.70 -38.53 47.99
N ARG A 13 -17.86 -37.49 47.94
CA ARG A 13 -17.82 -36.59 46.78
C ARG A 13 -17.46 -37.47 45.58
N ARG A 14 -18.45 -37.80 44.74
CA ARG A 14 -18.20 -38.25 43.38
C ARG A 14 -17.44 -37.13 42.68
N ARG A 15 -16.12 -37.22 42.64
CA ARG A 15 -15.30 -36.48 41.66
C ARG A 15 -15.82 -36.95 40.30
N ALA A 16 -16.45 -36.05 39.57
CA ALA A 16 -16.64 -36.22 38.16
C ALA A 16 -15.25 -36.20 37.54
N ASP A 17 -14.69 -37.38 37.28
CA ASP A 17 -13.48 -37.54 36.45
C ASP A 17 -13.84 -37.13 35.01
N MET A 18 -13.94 -35.84 34.78
CA MET A 18 -13.89 -35.27 33.45
C MET A 18 -12.42 -35.06 33.11
N SER A 19 -11.79 -36.07 32.51
CA SER A 19 -10.53 -35.85 31.81
C SER A 19 -10.81 -34.93 30.62
N LEU A 20 -10.61 -33.62 30.84
CA LEU A 20 -10.81 -32.57 29.82
C LEU A 20 -9.90 -32.75 28.58
N LEU A 21 -8.91 -33.63 28.66
CA LEU A 21 -7.87 -33.84 27.65
C LEU A 21 -7.94 -35.20 26.91
N GLY A 22 -8.82 -36.11 27.32
CA GLY A 22 -8.95 -37.46 26.73
C GLY A 22 -10.27 -37.65 25.94
N GLY A 23 -10.22 -38.43 24.88
CA GLY A 23 -11.40 -38.84 24.11
C GLY A 23 -11.72 -38.00 22.86
N ILE A 24 -12.92 -38.21 22.32
CA ILE A 24 -13.37 -37.65 21.07
C ILE A 24 -13.84 -36.20 21.23
N ARG A 25 -14.30 -35.79 22.39
CA ARG A 25 -14.92 -34.49 22.66
C ARG A 25 -13.99 -33.30 22.46
N PRO A 26 -12.74 -33.28 23.00
CA PRO A 26 -11.84 -32.14 22.84
C PRO A 26 -11.49 -31.82 21.37
N PRO A 27 -11.05 -32.76 20.53
CA PRO A 27 -10.75 -32.46 19.14
C PRO A 27 -11.96 -31.92 18.34
N ILE A 28 -13.15 -32.45 18.62
CA ILE A 28 -14.38 -31.98 17.96
C ILE A 28 -14.75 -30.57 18.46
N ALA A 29 -14.62 -30.30 19.74
CA ALA A 29 -14.87 -28.97 20.31
C ALA A 29 -13.90 -27.92 19.76
N VAL A 30 -12.61 -28.26 19.67
CA VAL A 30 -11.59 -27.36 19.07
C VAL A 30 -11.87 -27.13 17.58
N LEU A 31 -12.21 -28.17 16.81
CA LEU A 31 -12.58 -28.04 15.41
C LEU A 31 -13.83 -27.12 15.25
N SER A 32 -14.85 -27.31 16.10
CA SER A 32 -16.05 -26.49 16.06
C SER A 32 -15.75 -25.02 16.40
N ALA A 33 -14.90 -24.76 17.40
CA ALA A 33 -14.47 -23.42 17.78
C ALA A 33 -13.68 -22.74 16.65
N LEU A 34 -12.79 -23.46 16.00
CA LEU A 34 -12.02 -22.96 14.83
C LEU A 34 -12.92 -22.64 13.65
N LEU A 35 -13.89 -23.51 13.33
CA LEU A 35 -14.85 -23.24 12.25
C LEU A 35 -15.75 -22.05 12.55
N LEU A 36 -16.18 -21.89 13.80
CA LEU A 36 -16.93 -20.71 14.25
C LEU A 36 -16.10 -19.44 14.17
N SER A 37 -14.84 -19.48 14.59
CA SER A 37 -13.92 -18.35 14.51
C SER A 37 -13.68 -17.94 13.06
N LEU A 38 -13.47 -18.91 12.16
CA LEU A 38 -13.27 -18.67 10.75
C LEU A 38 -14.52 -18.09 10.09
N ALA A 39 -15.72 -18.58 10.45
CA ALA A 39 -16.98 -18.01 9.99
C ALA A 39 -17.17 -16.56 10.47
N GLY A 40 -16.82 -16.28 11.73
CA GLY A 40 -16.86 -14.93 12.30
C GLY A 40 -15.90 -13.97 11.59
N ILE A 41 -14.67 -14.41 11.34
CA ILE A 41 -13.66 -13.62 10.58
C ILE A 41 -14.14 -13.38 9.15
N THR A 42 -14.76 -14.38 8.51
CA THR A 42 -15.33 -14.25 7.16
C THR A 42 -16.48 -13.25 7.13
N ALA A 43 -17.44 -13.35 8.06
CA ALA A 43 -18.55 -12.40 8.18
C ALA A 43 -18.06 -10.97 8.41
N LEU A 44 -17.10 -10.77 9.32
CA LEU A 44 -16.54 -9.45 9.64
C LEU A 44 -15.64 -8.91 8.52
N GLY A 45 -14.87 -9.78 7.86
CA GLY A 45 -13.96 -9.40 6.78
C GLY A 45 -14.70 -8.95 5.52
N PHE A 46 -15.77 -9.65 5.15
CA PHE A 46 -16.61 -9.29 3.99
C PHE A 46 -17.69 -8.26 4.32
N GLY A 47 -18.15 -8.19 5.56
CA GLY A 47 -19.21 -7.24 5.98
C GLY A 47 -18.72 -5.80 6.19
N ARG A 48 -17.43 -5.57 6.45
CA ARG A 48 -16.84 -4.22 6.66
C ARG A 48 -16.33 -3.53 5.40
N ALA A 49 -16.33 -4.20 4.25
CA ALA A 49 -15.90 -3.58 2.99
C ALA A 49 -16.90 -2.56 2.42
N GLY A 50 -18.07 -2.37 3.06
CA GLY A 50 -19.24 -1.70 2.52
C GLY A 50 -19.39 -0.21 2.80
N GLU A 51 -18.51 0.45 3.56
CA GLU A 51 -18.74 1.87 3.89
C GLU A 51 -17.92 2.86 3.03
N GLU A 52 -16.97 2.40 2.25
CA GLU A 52 -16.13 3.30 1.43
C GLU A 52 -16.48 3.15 -0.06
N SER A 53 -17.40 3.99 -0.54
CA SER A 53 -17.71 4.09 -1.98
C SER A 53 -16.50 4.48 -2.84
N VAL A 54 -15.44 5.00 -2.21
CA VAL A 54 -14.17 5.36 -2.86
C VAL A 54 -13.00 4.77 -2.08
N PRO A 55 -12.05 4.10 -2.75
CA PRO A 55 -10.88 3.52 -2.12
C PRO A 55 -10.02 4.54 -1.37
N LYS A 56 -9.53 4.19 -0.18
CA LYS A 56 -8.62 5.02 0.60
C LYS A 56 -7.35 5.40 -0.21
N ALA A 57 -6.90 4.54 -1.10
CA ALA A 57 -5.79 4.81 -2.01
C ALA A 57 -6.02 6.06 -2.87
N VAL A 58 -7.24 6.23 -3.40
CA VAL A 58 -7.62 7.40 -4.20
C VAL A 58 -7.65 8.66 -3.33
N MET A 59 -8.18 8.56 -2.11
CA MET A 59 -8.17 9.67 -1.14
C MET A 59 -6.75 10.11 -0.82
N THR A 60 -5.86 9.16 -0.52
CA THR A 60 -4.44 9.41 -0.23
C THR A 60 -3.72 9.98 -1.46
N SER A 61 -4.05 9.52 -2.66
CA SER A 61 -3.47 10.05 -3.90
C SER A 61 -3.83 11.51 -4.11
N GLN A 62 -5.08 11.92 -3.85
CA GLN A 62 -5.49 13.33 -3.95
C GLN A 62 -4.80 14.21 -2.89
N GLN A 63 -4.63 13.70 -1.65
CA GLN A 63 -3.84 14.38 -0.64
C GLN A 63 -2.41 14.64 -1.14
N ARG A 64 -1.73 13.62 -1.67
CA ARG A 64 -0.36 13.75 -2.20
C ARG A 64 -0.29 14.68 -3.40
N PHE A 65 -1.32 14.71 -4.24
CA PHE A 65 -1.40 15.66 -5.34
C PHE A 65 -1.47 17.11 -4.85
N ALA A 66 -2.25 17.37 -3.81
CA ALA A 66 -2.28 18.69 -3.16
C ALA A 66 -0.94 19.04 -2.49
N GLU A 67 -0.26 18.07 -1.88
CA GLU A 67 1.10 18.24 -1.32
C GLU A 67 2.12 18.62 -2.40
N ASP A 68 2.07 17.95 -3.56
CA ASP A 68 2.92 18.31 -4.72
C ASP A 68 2.63 19.72 -5.22
N GLY A 69 1.35 20.10 -5.26
CA GLY A 69 0.89 21.45 -5.60
C GLY A 69 1.41 22.50 -4.61
N ALA A 70 1.32 22.23 -3.31
CA ALA A 70 1.80 23.12 -2.26
C ALA A 70 3.33 23.32 -2.33
N VAL A 71 4.09 22.25 -2.58
CA VAL A 71 5.55 22.34 -2.75
C VAL A 71 5.91 23.13 -4.02
N ALA A 72 5.20 22.92 -5.12
CA ALA A 72 5.42 23.64 -6.38
C ALA A 72 5.10 25.14 -6.21
N MET A 73 3.98 25.48 -5.58
CA MET A 73 3.57 26.85 -5.32
C MET A 73 4.56 27.56 -4.38
N ARG A 74 4.95 26.93 -3.28
CA ARG A 74 5.97 27.45 -2.40
C ARG A 74 7.27 27.75 -3.14
N ALA A 75 7.79 26.77 -3.89
CA ALA A 75 9.03 26.94 -4.63
C ALA A 75 8.96 28.13 -5.62
N SER A 76 7.85 28.28 -6.31
CA SER A 76 7.63 29.38 -7.27
C SER A 76 7.61 30.74 -6.59
N ILE A 77 6.95 30.86 -5.44
CA ILE A 77 6.89 32.11 -4.67
C ILE A 77 8.26 32.47 -4.09
N ASP A 78 8.91 31.50 -3.43
CA ASP A 78 10.22 31.71 -2.79
C ASP A 78 11.29 32.06 -3.83
N GLU A 79 11.29 31.41 -4.99
CA GLU A 79 12.20 31.69 -6.08
C GLU A 79 11.94 33.08 -6.70
N SER A 80 10.67 33.45 -6.91
CA SER A 80 10.33 34.78 -7.41
C SER A 80 10.83 35.90 -6.48
N ALA A 81 10.67 35.72 -5.17
CA ALA A 81 11.15 36.66 -4.16
C ALA A 81 12.69 36.72 -4.11
N ALA A 82 13.35 35.56 -4.18
CA ALA A 82 14.81 35.47 -4.17
C ALA A 82 15.44 36.11 -5.42
N ASP A 83 14.85 35.89 -6.58
CA ASP A 83 15.34 36.50 -7.83
C ASP A 83 15.19 38.01 -7.83
N LEU A 84 14.08 38.53 -7.31
CA LEU A 84 13.93 39.98 -7.19
C LEU A 84 14.94 40.58 -6.23
N ALA A 85 15.18 39.91 -5.07
CA ALA A 85 16.16 40.36 -4.10
C ALA A 85 17.58 40.36 -4.67
N ARG A 86 17.93 39.33 -5.42
CA ARG A 86 19.21 39.17 -6.10
C ARG A 86 19.42 40.26 -7.16
N THR A 87 18.39 40.47 -7.99
CA THR A 87 18.42 41.49 -9.01
C THR A 87 18.57 42.90 -8.42
N ALA A 88 17.82 43.22 -7.37
CA ALA A 88 17.96 44.50 -6.66
C ALA A 88 19.37 44.64 -6.06
N GLY A 89 19.93 43.57 -5.48
CA GLY A 89 21.30 43.54 -4.95
C GLY A 89 22.36 43.80 -6.01
N LEU A 90 22.18 43.31 -7.24
CA LEU A 90 23.08 43.57 -8.37
C LEU A 90 23.04 45.05 -8.79
N PHE A 91 21.85 45.63 -8.89
CA PHE A 91 21.71 47.06 -9.18
C PHE A 91 22.31 47.94 -8.07
N ASN A 92 22.06 47.61 -6.80
CA ASN A 92 22.59 48.34 -5.66
C ASN A 92 24.13 48.32 -5.56
N ALA A 93 24.77 47.27 -6.09
CA ALA A 93 26.22 47.10 -6.13
C ALA A 93 26.89 47.81 -7.32
N GLY A 94 26.12 48.19 -8.34
CA GLY A 94 26.57 48.90 -9.53
C GLY A 94 26.35 50.40 -9.48
N ASP A 95 26.66 51.07 -10.60
CA ASP A 95 26.37 52.48 -10.75
C ASP A 95 24.86 52.74 -10.83
N PRO A 96 24.41 53.94 -10.42
CA PRO A 96 23.00 54.34 -10.51
C PRO A 96 22.41 54.12 -11.90
N ALA A 97 21.40 53.24 -12.02
CA ALA A 97 20.73 52.96 -13.26
C ALA A 97 19.45 53.80 -13.41
N GLN A 98 19.12 54.16 -14.63
CA GLN A 98 17.83 54.82 -14.93
C GLN A 98 16.69 53.82 -14.69
N PRO A 99 15.54 54.26 -14.13
CA PRO A 99 14.41 53.36 -13.83
C PRO A 99 13.92 52.53 -15.00
N ASP A 100 13.86 53.12 -16.20
CA ASP A 100 13.49 52.39 -17.44
C ASP A 100 14.48 51.28 -17.80
N ALA A 101 15.79 51.53 -17.66
CA ALA A 101 16.82 50.52 -17.88
C ALA A 101 16.73 49.35 -16.90
N VAL A 102 16.35 49.64 -15.63
CA VAL A 102 16.13 48.61 -14.61
C VAL A 102 14.98 47.67 -15.04
N VAL A 103 13.79 48.23 -15.35
CA VAL A 103 12.63 47.37 -15.73
C VAL A 103 12.83 46.65 -17.06
N ASP A 104 13.57 47.27 -18.01
CA ASP A 104 13.90 46.65 -19.31
C ASP A 104 14.85 45.46 -19.11
N LYS A 105 15.92 45.62 -18.31
CA LYS A 105 16.85 44.52 -18.04
C LYS A 105 16.16 43.38 -17.29
N ILE A 106 15.29 43.67 -16.32
CA ILE A 106 14.49 42.68 -15.63
C ILE A 106 13.57 41.93 -16.58
N GLY A 107 12.83 42.64 -17.42
CA GLY A 107 11.89 42.05 -18.38
C GLY A 107 12.55 41.25 -19.49
N SER A 108 13.82 41.53 -19.83
CA SER A 108 14.58 40.70 -20.78
C SER A 108 15.06 39.38 -20.23
N VAL A 109 15.33 39.32 -18.91
CA VAL A 109 15.88 38.13 -18.24
C VAL A 109 14.77 37.24 -17.65
N TYR A 110 13.75 37.84 -17.02
CA TYR A 110 12.73 37.09 -16.30
C TYR A 110 11.34 37.25 -16.91
N GLN A 111 10.84 36.18 -17.53
CA GLN A 111 9.49 36.15 -18.12
C GLN A 111 8.38 35.74 -17.12
N LYS A 112 8.75 35.39 -15.88
CA LYS A 112 7.80 34.94 -14.85
C LYS A 112 6.99 36.09 -14.23
N TRP A 113 7.50 37.31 -14.29
CA TRP A 113 6.78 38.49 -13.83
C TRP A 113 5.93 39.07 -14.95
N VAL A 114 4.63 39.19 -14.70
CA VAL A 114 3.68 39.73 -15.67
C VAL A 114 3.77 41.28 -15.77
N GLY A 115 4.27 41.92 -14.70
CA GLY A 115 4.53 43.33 -14.65
C GLY A 115 5.61 43.69 -13.65
N THR A 116 6.42 44.69 -13.96
CA THR A 116 7.44 45.26 -13.08
C THR A 116 7.29 46.77 -13.04
N ALA A 117 7.61 47.37 -11.87
CA ALA A 117 7.57 48.81 -11.71
C ALA A 117 8.67 49.30 -10.77
N VAL A 118 9.14 50.53 -10.99
CA VAL A 118 10.02 51.26 -10.05
C VAL A 118 9.26 52.49 -9.57
N VAL A 119 9.20 52.66 -8.25
CA VAL A 119 8.47 53.71 -7.55
C VAL A 119 9.41 54.47 -6.64
N GLU A 120 9.34 55.78 -6.60
CA GLU A 120 10.06 56.60 -5.61
C GLU A 120 9.38 56.49 -4.26
N ILE A 121 10.12 56.02 -3.23
CA ILE A 121 9.53 55.74 -1.91
C ILE A 121 8.99 57.02 -1.25
N SER A 122 9.70 58.13 -1.37
CA SER A 122 9.35 59.41 -0.70
C SER A 122 8.06 60.05 -1.21
N SER A 123 7.80 59.93 -2.50
CA SER A 123 6.63 60.54 -3.16
C SER A 123 5.53 59.56 -3.55
N GLY A 124 5.81 58.26 -3.58
CA GLY A 124 4.93 57.24 -4.10
C GLY A 124 4.76 57.32 -5.65
N ARG A 125 5.55 58.14 -6.33
CA ARG A 125 5.47 58.39 -7.78
C ARG A 125 6.08 57.17 -8.52
N MET A 126 5.34 56.65 -9.50
CA MET A 126 5.86 55.63 -10.43
C MET A 126 6.88 56.27 -11.35
N LEU A 127 8.09 55.77 -11.39
CA LEU A 127 9.19 56.26 -12.22
C LEU A 127 9.27 55.51 -13.55
N ALA A 128 9.08 54.19 -13.52
CA ALA A 128 9.05 53.32 -14.72
C ALA A 128 8.15 52.12 -14.47
N ALA A 129 7.59 51.57 -15.52
CA ALA A 129 6.83 50.33 -15.49
C ALA A 129 6.93 49.57 -16.81
N ARG A 130 6.88 48.23 -16.77
CA ARG A 130 6.89 47.37 -17.93
C ARG A 130 5.94 46.17 -17.74
N GLY A 131 5.32 45.71 -18.81
CA GLY A 131 4.37 44.61 -18.81
C GLY A 131 2.97 45.04 -18.37
N GLU A 132 2.24 44.19 -17.65
CA GLU A 132 0.91 44.51 -17.15
C GLU A 132 0.95 45.54 -16.02
N ASN A 133 -0.17 46.23 -15.84
CA ASN A 133 -0.30 47.27 -14.84
C ASN A 133 -0.06 46.70 -13.41
N VAL A 134 0.91 47.26 -12.71
CA VAL A 134 1.23 46.93 -11.32
C VAL A 134 0.36 47.78 -10.39
N PRO A 135 -0.42 47.18 -9.45
CA PRO A 135 -1.33 47.91 -8.56
C PRO A 135 -0.57 48.60 -7.43
N VAL A 136 0.20 49.63 -7.76
CA VAL A 136 1.05 50.37 -6.81
C VAL A 136 0.24 50.99 -5.67
N ALA A 137 -1.00 51.41 -5.91
CA ALA A 137 -1.90 51.97 -4.93
C ALA A 137 -2.21 51.02 -3.74
N ALA A 138 -1.98 49.75 -3.90
CA ALA A 138 -2.14 48.77 -2.82
C ALA A 138 -0.93 48.70 -1.87
N ILE A 139 0.15 49.45 -2.16
CA ILE A 139 1.38 49.44 -1.39
C ILE A 139 1.43 50.70 -0.55
N ASP A 140 1.44 50.56 0.77
CA ASP A 140 1.65 51.66 1.72
C ASP A 140 3.16 51.93 1.86
N THR A 141 3.64 52.92 1.13
CA THR A 141 5.06 53.29 1.14
C THR A 141 5.56 53.79 2.51
N ALA A 142 4.67 54.30 3.37
CA ALA A 142 5.05 54.77 4.72
C ALA A 142 5.43 53.58 5.65
N LYS A 143 4.95 52.39 5.38
CA LYS A 143 5.20 51.17 6.19
C LYS A 143 6.38 50.34 5.69
N LEU A 144 7.09 50.76 4.65
CA LEU A 144 8.20 49.96 4.07
C LEU A 144 9.40 49.85 5.03
N SER A 145 9.56 50.78 5.97
CA SER A 145 10.61 50.75 6.99
C SER A 145 10.31 49.83 8.20
N GLU A 146 9.11 49.34 8.33
CA GLU A 146 8.73 48.36 9.35
C GLU A 146 9.36 46.99 9.06
N LYS A 147 9.51 46.16 10.11
CA LYS A 147 10.17 44.84 10.02
C LYS A 147 9.64 43.95 8.90
N ASP A 148 8.35 44.06 8.58
CA ASP A 148 7.65 43.27 7.55
C ASP A 148 7.23 44.11 6.33
N GLY A 149 7.74 45.34 6.22
CA GLY A 149 7.32 46.30 5.17
C GLY A 149 7.60 45.83 3.75
N LEU A 150 8.67 45.06 3.54
CA LEU A 150 9.06 44.48 2.27
C LEU A 150 8.52 43.06 2.03
N SER A 151 7.69 42.54 2.93
CA SER A 151 7.08 41.23 2.74
C SER A 151 6.16 41.25 1.52
N PRO A 152 6.14 40.18 0.72
CA PRO A 152 5.24 40.07 -0.41
C PRO A 152 3.78 40.22 -0.01
N ARG A 153 2.98 40.81 -0.87
CA ARG A 153 1.57 41.11 -0.61
C ARG A 153 0.69 40.57 -1.73
N MET A 154 -0.45 40.00 -1.33
CA MET A 154 -1.47 39.58 -2.29
C MET A 154 -2.46 40.71 -2.53
N VAL A 155 -2.67 41.05 -3.78
CA VAL A 155 -3.58 42.10 -4.20
C VAL A 155 -4.60 41.55 -5.19
N ARG A 156 -5.87 41.79 -4.93
CA ARG A 156 -6.96 41.43 -5.86
C ARG A 156 -7.21 42.57 -6.82
N LEU A 157 -7.12 42.26 -8.09
CA LEU A 157 -7.43 43.20 -9.18
C LEU A 157 -8.94 43.34 -9.39
N ALA A 158 -9.36 44.39 -10.11
CA ALA A 158 -10.76 44.63 -10.43
C ALA A 158 -11.39 43.54 -11.28
N ASN A 159 -10.61 42.81 -12.07
CA ASN A 159 -11.03 41.64 -12.84
C ASN A 159 -11.21 40.36 -11.99
N GLY A 160 -11.00 40.46 -10.68
CA GLY A 160 -11.11 39.33 -9.75
C GLY A 160 -9.84 38.47 -9.62
N GLU A 161 -8.83 38.68 -10.46
CA GLU A 161 -7.55 37.95 -10.39
C GLU A 161 -6.73 38.41 -9.19
N THR A 162 -6.04 37.47 -8.54
CA THR A 162 -5.14 37.78 -7.42
C THR A 162 -3.69 37.80 -7.93
N ARG A 163 -2.97 38.87 -7.62
CA ARG A 163 -1.55 39.06 -7.93
C ARG A 163 -0.72 39.00 -6.65
N LEU A 164 0.45 38.41 -6.74
CA LEU A 164 1.47 38.48 -5.73
C LEU A 164 2.46 39.58 -6.09
N LEU A 165 2.61 40.57 -5.22
CA LEU A 165 3.59 41.65 -5.35
C LEU A 165 4.80 41.34 -4.50
N SER A 166 5.95 41.16 -5.11
CA SER A 166 7.25 41.07 -4.46
C SER A 166 7.94 42.46 -4.45
N LEU A 167 8.56 42.85 -3.35
CA LEU A 167 9.05 44.17 -3.11
C LEU A 167 10.54 44.15 -2.75
N GLN A 168 11.34 45.03 -3.34
CA GLN A 168 12.76 45.23 -2.97
C GLN A 168 13.16 46.68 -3.09
N VAL A 169 14.14 47.14 -2.27
CA VAL A 169 14.64 48.50 -2.29
C VAL A 169 15.85 48.62 -3.19
N LEU A 170 15.84 49.64 -4.06
CA LEU A 170 16.99 50.11 -4.81
C LEU A 170 17.54 51.36 -4.11
N SER A 171 18.84 51.36 -3.76
CA SER A 171 19.47 52.42 -3.00
C SER A 171 20.87 52.71 -3.51
N TRP A 172 21.11 53.94 -3.94
CA TRP A 172 22.43 54.45 -4.35
C TRP A 172 22.80 55.68 -3.57
N LYS A 173 24.10 55.90 -3.36
CA LYS A 173 24.60 57.09 -2.65
C LYS A 173 24.18 58.36 -3.39
N GLY A 174 23.55 59.28 -2.65
CA GLY A 174 23.14 60.59 -3.20
C GLY A 174 21.88 60.59 -4.07
N GLN A 175 21.15 59.44 -4.14
CA GLN A 175 19.88 59.35 -4.83
C GLN A 175 18.72 58.97 -3.92
N PRO A 176 17.48 59.43 -4.21
CA PRO A 176 16.30 58.97 -3.47
C PRO A 176 16.15 57.44 -3.56
N GLN A 177 15.75 56.81 -2.46
CA GLN A 177 15.46 55.38 -2.44
C GLN A 177 14.25 55.07 -3.33
N GLN A 178 14.37 54.01 -4.11
CA GLN A 178 13.33 53.55 -5.01
C GLN A 178 12.86 52.17 -4.60
N LEU A 179 11.61 51.86 -4.81
CA LEU A 179 10.99 50.55 -4.62
C LEU A 179 10.86 49.84 -5.95
N LEU A 180 11.54 48.73 -6.07
CA LEU A 180 11.35 47.77 -7.18
C LEU A 180 10.23 46.82 -6.82
N ILE A 181 9.22 46.74 -7.70
CA ILE A 181 8.04 45.91 -7.52
C ILE A 181 7.95 44.92 -8.70
N ALA A 182 7.77 43.66 -8.39
CA ALA A 182 7.46 42.63 -9.39
C ALA A 182 6.09 42.00 -9.07
N SER A 183 5.25 41.97 -10.09
CA SER A 183 3.90 41.38 -10.05
C SER A 183 3.89 40.02 -10.71
N SER A 184 3.49 38.99 -9.99
CA SER A 184 3.33 37.62 -10.52
C SER A 184 1.90 37.11 -10.30
N SER A 185 1.44 36.23 -11.19
CA SER A 185 0.17 35.51 -11.00
C SER A 185 0.37 34.33 -10.05
N LEU A 186 -0.68 33.94 -9.31
CA LEU A 186 -0.69 32.75 -8.47
C LEU A 186 -1.05 31.48 -9.27
N ARG A 187 -0.70 31.42 -10.55
CA ARG A 187 -0.92 30.23 -11.36
C ARG A 187 0.02 29.11 -10.93
N PHE A 188 -0.47 27.89 -10.98
CA PHE A 188 0.35 26.73 -10.64
C PHE A 188 1.41 26.50 -11.72
N PRO A 189 2.68 26.49 -11.37
CA PRO A 189 3.74 26.23 -12.35
C PRO A 189 3.76 24.74 -12.69
N GLY A 190 3.45 24.39 -13.95
CA GLY A 190 3.70 23.06 -14.52
C GLY A 190 3.13 21.88 -13.77
N ILE A 191 1.90 22.00 -13.25
CA ILE A 191 1.18 20.87 -12.70
C ILE A 191 0.30 20.27 -13.77
N SER A 192 0.50 18.96 -14.04
CA SER A 192 -0.38 18.21 -14.93
C SER A 192 -1.66 17.85 -14.19
N LEU A 193 -2.78 18.46 -14.58
CA LEU A 193 -4.08 18.24 -13.94
C LEU A 193 -4.82 17.03 -14.51
N GLY A 194 -4.44 16.57 -15.69
CA GLY A 194 -5.16 15.50 -16.37
C GLY A 194 -6.60 15.87 -16.73
N LYS A 195 -7.45 14.86 -16.80
CA LYS A 195 -8.88 15.07 -17.08
C LYS A 195 -9.66 15.19 -15.74
N PHE A 196 -10.61 16.11 -15.70
CA PHE A 196 -11.57 16.27 -14.59
C PHE A 196 -10.96 16.66 -13.23
N ARG A 197 -9.69 17.09 -13.19
CA ARG A 197 -9.08 17.60 -11.97
C ARG A 197 -9.03 19.13 -11.99
N SER A 198 -9.29 19.72 -10.83
CA SER A 198 -9.08 21.13 -10.58
C SER A 198 -8.18 21.33 -9.38
N ILE A 199 -7.44 22.43 -9.39
CA ILE A 199 -6.57 22.82 -8.30
C ILE A 199 -6.80 24.30 -7.96
N ALA A 200 -6.74 24.65 -6.68
CA ALA A 200 -6.91 26.02 -6.22
C ALA A 200 -5.93 26.38 -5.13
N VAL A 201 -5.52 27.63 -5.09
CA VAL A 201 -4.85 28.27 -3.96
C VAL A 201 -5.87 29.05 -3.15
N ILE A 202 -5.90 28.83 -1.86
CA ILE A 202 -6.82 29.47 -0.92
C ILE A 202 -6.05 30.21 0.17
N ASP A 203 -6.67 31.26 0.73
CA ASP A 203 -6.17 31.93 1.93
C ASP A 203 -6.65 31.24 3.22
N SER A 204 -6.22 31.74 4.36
CA SER A 204 -6.61 31.22 5.69
C SER A 204 -8.12 31.31 5.98
N THR A 205 -8.87 32.12 5.24
CA THR A 205 -10.33 32.21 5.37
C THR A 205 -11.08 31.24 4.49
N GLY A 206 -10.36 30.47 3.63
CA GLY A 206 -10.92 29.56 2.65
C GLY A 206 -11.42 30.23 1.36
N ARG A 207 -11.02 31.48 1.12
CA ARG A 207 -11.33 32.18 -0.13
C ARG A 207 -10.36 31.72 -1.20
N ILE A 208 -10.89 31.37 -2.37
CA ILE A 208 -10.11 30.98 -3.53
C ILE A 208 -9.43 32.22 -4.12
N LEU A 209 -8.12 32.19 -4.20
CA LEU A 209 -7.28 33.26 -4.74
C LEU A 209 -6.98 33.02 -6.24
N SER A 210 -6.76 31.77 -6.59
CA SER A 210 -6.53 31.32 -7.96
C SER A 210 -7.01 29.87 -8.10
N SER A 211 -7.52 29.52 -9.25
CA SER A 211 -7.90 28.12 -9.57
C SER A 211 -7.56 27.81 -11.01
N ASP A 212 -7.28 26.53 -11.28
CA ASP A 212 -6.98 26.00 -12.59
C ASP A 212 -7.72 24.66 -12.80
N GLY A 213 -7.98 24.28 -14.05
CA GLY A 213 -8.67 23.03 -14.39
C GLY A 213 -10.20 23.10 -14.43
N ILE A 214 -10.83 24.20 -13.98
CA ILE A 214 -12.27 24.44 -14.16
C ILE A 214 -12.45 25.41 -15.31
N PRO A 215 -13.13 25.04 -16.41
CA PRO A 215 -13.42 25.95 -17.51
C PRO A 215 -14.24 27.15 -17.05
N GLU A 216 -14.06 28.29 -17.66
CA GLU A 216 -14.96 29.42 -17.44
C GLU A 216 -16.34 29.13 -18.07
N SER A 217 -17.39 29.58 -17.41
CA SER A 217 -18.77 29.30 -17.87
C SER A 217 -19.06 29.79 -19.31
N GLU A 218 -18.28 30.76 -19.77
CA GLU A 218 -18.37 31.31 -21.14
C GLU A 218 -17.74 30.40 -22.21
N GLN A 219 -16.82 29.51 -21.80
CA GLN A 219 -16.14 28.57 -22.69
C GLN A 219 -16.95 27.28 -22.91
N VAL A 220 -18.11 27.14 -22.25
CA VAL A 220 -18.90 25.91 -22.22
C VAL A 220 -20.13 26.06 -23.09
N LEU A 221 -20.30 25.14 -24.04
CA LEU A 221 -21.31 25.25 -25.11
C LEU A 221 -22.70 24.74 -24.71
N THR A 222 -22.78 23.74 -23.84
CA THR A 222 -24.05 23.08 -23.47
C THR A 222 -24.51 23.44 -22.06
N GLU A 223 -25.82 23.40 -21.80
CA GLU A 223 -26.42 23.72 -20.52
C GLU A 223 -26.04 22.67 -19.43
N ASP A 224 -25.95 21.40 -19.81
CA ASP A 224 -25.50 20.32 -18.91
C ASP A 224 -24.03 20.52 -18.47
N GLN A 225 -23.18 20.94 -19.39
CA GLN A 225 -21.78 21.26 -19.06
C GLN A 225 -21.69 22.48 -18.15
N ARG A 226 -22.51 23.53 -18.34
CA ARG A 226 -22.56 24.69 -17.44
C ARG A 226 -22.97 24.29 -16.05
N THR A 227 -24.02 23.47 -15.92
CA THR A 227 -24.46 22.93 -14.63
C THR A 227 -23.36 22.12 -13.95
N GLY A 228 -22.58 21.34 -14.72
CA GLY A 228 -21.40 20.60 -14.22
C GLY A 228 -20.32 21.54 -13.69
N VAL A 229 -19.97 22.58 -14.46
CA VAL A 229 -18.97 23.58 -14.05
C VAL A 229 -19.40 24.32 -12.79
N ASP A 230 -20.64 24.77 -12.71
CA ASP A 230 -21.17 25.48 -11.52
C ASP A 230 -21.16 24.58 -10.28
N ARG A 231 -21.46 23.28 -10.46
CA ARG A 231 -21.36 22.28 -9.40
C ARG A 231 -19.92 22.12 -8.92
N SER A 232 -18.96 21.96 -9.85
CA SER A 232 -17.53 21.83 -9.52
C SER A 232 -17.01 23.08 -8.80
N LYS A 233 -17.39 24.30 -9.23
CA LYS A 233 -17.06 25.55 -8.54
C LYS A 233 -17.62 25.59 -7.12
N LYS A 234 -18.90 25.19 -6.93
CA LYS A 234 -19.54 25.13 -5.63
C LYS A 234 -18.85 24.11 -4.71
N GLN A 235 -18.53 22.93 -5.20
CA GLN A 235 -17.83 21.88 -4.44
C GLN A 235 -16.42 22.32 -4.06
N LEU A 236 -15.66 22.89 -5.00
CA LEU A 236 -14.33 23.42 -4.74
C LEU A 236 -14.35 24.50 -3.64
N SER A 237 -15.35 25.39 -3.67
CA SER A 237 -15.55 26.41 -2.63
C SER A 237 -15.89 25.80 -1.26
N ALA A 238 -16.71 24.74 -1.24
CA ALA A 238 -17.00 24.02 -0.01
C ALA A 238 -15.74 23.34 0.56
N PHE A 239 -14.98 22.66 -0.27
CA PHE A 239 -13.69 22.07 0.12
C PHE A 239 -12.69 23.11 0.62
N ALA A 240 -12.60 24.27 -0.04
CA ALA A 240 -11.72 25.36 0.35
C ALA A 240 -11.96 25.83 1.79
N LYS A 241 -13.23 26.04 2.18
CA LYS A 241 -13.60 26.42 3.53
C LYS A 241 -13.24 25.36 4.58
N VAL A 242 -13.51 24.10 4.27
CA VAL A 242 -13.17 22.99 5.17
C VAL A 242 -11.66 22.79 5.29
N ALA A 243 -10.93 22.93 4.17
CA ALA A 243 -9.47 22.82 4.15
C ALA A 243 -8.80 23.91 4.98
N ALA A 244 -9.22 25.18 4.81
CA ALA A 244 -8.72 26.31 5.60
C ALA A 244 -8.92 26.09 7.09
N LYS A 245 -10.14 25.71 7.50
CA LYS A 245 -10.47 25.42 8.89
C LYS A 245 -9.59 24.30 9.46
N ARG A 246 -9.41 23.20 8.73
CA ARG A 246 -8.56 22.09 9.19
C ARG A 246 -7.08 22.45 9.25
N ALA A 247 -6.60 23.29 8.33
CA ALA A 247 -5.23 23.79 8.36
C ALA A 247 -4.94 24.66 9.59
N GLU A 248 -5.95 25.44 10.04
CA GLU A 248 -5.87 26.27 11.24
C GLU A 248 -5.98 25.46 12.54
N GLU A 249 -6.93 24.50 12.62
CA GLU A 249 -7.21 23.70 13.81
C GLU A 249 -6.11 22.67 14.13
N HIS A 250 -5.36 22.22 13.14
CA HIS A 250 -4.37 21.15 13.28
C HIS A 250 -2.98 21.57 12.76
N PRO A 251 -2.37 22.61 13.30
CA PRO A 251 -1.01 22.96 12.91
C PRO A 251 -0.05 21.86 13.34
N LEU A 252 0.78 21.38 12.42
CA LEU A 252 1.80 20.39 12.75
C LEU A 252 2.86 21.01 13.69
N LYS A 253 3.34 20.20 14.63
CA LYS A 253 4.52 20.57 15.43
C LYS A 253 5.73 20.63 14.50
N ALA A 254 6.64 21.56 14.76
CA ALA A 254 7.77 21.92 13.90
C ALA A 254 8.71 20.76 13.48
N ASN A 255 8.63 19.60 14.10
CA ASN A 255 9.50 18.44 13.86
C ASN A 255 8.75 17.14 13.54
N ASP A 256 7.46 17.20 13.22
CA ASP A 256 6.63 16.02 12.98
C ASP A 256 6.27 15.95 11.49
N PRO A 257 7.03 15.20 10.66
CA PRO A 257 6.65 15.00 9.28
C PRO A 257 5.34 14.19 9.26
N GLY A 258 4.32 14.69 8.57
CA GLY A 258 3.08 13.97 8.34
C GLY A 258 3.30 12.62 7.67
N GLU A 259 2.30 11.75 7.65
CA GLU A 259 2.35 10.48 6.92
C GLU A 259 2.83 10.71 5.48
N GLY A 260 3.98 10.12 5.13
CA GLY A 260 4.59 10.25 3.80
C GLY A 260 5.63 11.36 3.67
N GLY A 261 6.06 12.01 4.76
CA GLY A 261 7.18 12.95 4.78
C GLY A 261 6.83 14.39 4.39
N TYR A 262 5.57 14.75 4.26
CA TYR A 262 5.15 16.14 4.09
C TYR A 262 5.21 16.87 5.44
N LEU A 263 5.86 18.03 5.49
CA LEU A 263 6.09 18.79 6.74
C LEU A 263 4.94 19.71 7.14
N GLY A 264 3.98 19.92 6.24
CA GLY A 264 2.82 20.78 6.48
C GLY A 264 1.57 19.98 6.85
N VAL A 265 0.52 20.71 7.23
CA VAL A 265 -0.81 20.12 7.42
C VAL A 265 -1.36 19.70 6.06
N SER A 266 -1.71 18.43 5.91
CA SER A 266 -2.35 17.92 4.71
C SER A 266 -3.40 16.87 5.03
N GLY A 267 -4.28 16.59 4.09
CA GLY A 267 -5.33 15.58 4.26
C GLY A 267 -6.21 15.46 3.04
N SER A 268 -7.23 14.61 3.15
CA SER A 268 -8.23 14.40 2.11
C SER A 268 -9.64 14.68 2.61
N LEU A 269 -10.52 15.07 1.71
CA LEU A 269 -11.91 15.44 1.95
C LEU A 269 -12.81 14.66 1.00
N ARG A 270 -13.98 14.27 1.48
CA ARG A 270 -15.06 13.69 0.65
C ARG A 270 -16.14 14.74 0.46
N GLY A 271 -16.60 14.87 -0.77
CA GLY A 271 -17.70 15.74 -1.16
C GLY A 271 -18.97 14.96 -1.48
N ASP A 272 -19.88 15.67 -2.15
CA ASP A 272 -21.18 15.11 -2.54
C ASP A 272 -21.04 14.13 -3.71
N SER A 273 -21.93 13.14 -3.74
CA SER A 273 -22.11 12.25 -4.88
C SER A 273 -23.12 12.82 -5.86
N SER A 274 -22.87 12.71 -7.14
CA SER A 274 -23.77 13.17 -8.19
C SER A 274 -23.58 12.35 -9.47
N GLN A 275 -24.67 11.81 -10.01
CA GLN A 275 -24.69 11.05 -11.28
C GLN A 275 -23.76 9.81 -11.30
N GLY A 276 -23.47 9.24 -10.13
CA GLY A 276 -22.55 8.11 -10.00
C GLY A 276 -21.10 8.49 -9.79
N ASP A 277 -20.76 9.79 -9.80
CA ASP A 277 -19.44 10.29 -9.46
C ASP A 277 -19.45 10.95 -8.07
N ARG A 278 -18.36 10.82 -7.33
CA ARG A 278 -18.14 11.52 -6.06
C ARG A 278 -16.96 12.46 -6.17
N ALA A 279 -17.17 13.70 -5.74
CA ALA A 279 -16.08 14.65 -5.62
C ALA A 279 -15.17 14.29 -4.43
N ILE A 280 -13.87 14.27 -4.69
CA ILE A 280 -12.82 14.05 -3.68
C ILE A 280 -11.83 15.18 -3.78
N ALA A 281 -11.36 15.67 -2.64
CA ALA A 281 -10.29 16.65 -2.62
C ALA A 281 -9.17 16.24 -1.69
N GLY A 282 -7.94 16.61 -2.07
CA GLY A 282 -6.79 16.70 -1.20
C GLY A 282 -6.55 18.16 -0.82
N TYR A 283 -5.97 18.41 0.35
CA TYR A 283 -5.51 19.74 0.73
C TYR A 283 -4.14 19.68 1.38
N ALA A 284 -3.34 20.73 1.21
CA ALA A 284 -2.03 20.86 1.82
C ALA A 284 -1.67 22.34 2.07
N ALA A 285 -1.36 22.68 3.30
CA ALA A 285 -0.89 24.02 3.67
C ALA A 285 0.59 24.20 3.26
N LEU A 286 0.96 25.39 2.74
CA LEU A 286 2.35 25.65 2.39
C LEU A 286 3.25 25.57 3.64
N THR A 287 4.36 24.86 3.51
CA THR A 287 5.32 24.65 4.60
C THR A 287 6.75 24.86 4.11
N GLY A 288 7.66 25.14 5.03
CA GLY A 288 9.08 25.28 4.72
C GLY A 288 9.73 24.00 4.18
N PRO A 289 10.91 24.12 3.57
CA PRO A 289 11.63 22.94 3.03
C PRO A 289 12.23 22.07 4.13
N GLU A 290 12.47 22.65 5.30
CA GLU A 290 13.03 21.98 6.48
C GLU A 290 12.20 22.32 7.72
N PRO A 291 12.16 21.44 8.73
CA PRO A 291 11.45 21.72 9.97
C PRO A 291 11.93 23.01 10.64
N GLY A 292 11.00 23.90 10.98
CA GLY A 292 11.30 25.15 11.67
C GLY A 292 11.88 26.28 10.81
N LYS A 293 12.16 26.02 9.52
CA LYS A 293 12.57 27.07 8.57
C LYS A 293 11.35 27.62 7.83
N GLY A 294 10.85 28.76 8.27
CA GLY A 294 9.86 29.54 7.52
C GLY A 294 10.47 30.14 6.25
N THR A 295 9.68 30.28 5.21
CA THR A 295 10.05 30.96 3.96
C THR A 295 9.07 32.09 3.67
N VAL A 296 9.36 32.90 2.66
CA VAL A 296 8.46 33.96 2.19
C VAL A 296 7.07 33.39 1.87
N ALA A 297 7.03 32.26 1.18
CA ALA A 297 5.76 31.63 0.82
C ALA A 297 4.96 31.14 2.03
N THR A 298 5.63 30.64 3.07
CA THR A 298 4.95 30.15 4.28
C THR A 298 4.33 31.28 5.12
N SER A 299 4.90 32.49 5.07
CA SER A 299 4.34 33.64 5.79
C SER A 299 2.99 34.10 5.23
N LEU A 300 2.65 33.70 4.00
CA LEU A 300 1.39 34.07 3.35
C LEU A 300 0.20 33.23 3.83
N GLY A 301 0.40 32.15 4.59
CA GLY A 301 -0.66 31.30 5.13
C GLY A 301 -1.54 30.62 4.08
N LEU A 302 -0.97 30.28 2.92
CA LEU A 302 -1.71 29.71 1.81
C LEU A 302 -1.88 28.19 1.95
N THR A 303 -3.00 27.70 1.44
CA THR A 303 -3.29 26.26 1.33
C THR A 303 -3.66 25.93 -0.11
N VAL A 304 -3.20 24.77 -0.61
CA VAL A 304 -3.58 24.21 -1.91
C VAL A 304 -4.67 23.19 -1.72
N VAL A 305 -5.68 23.23 -2.57
CA VAL A 305 -6.78 22.24 -2.64
C VAL A 305 -6.82 21.69 -4.04
N ALA A 306 -6.74 20.37 -4.18
CA ALA A 306 -6.89 19.67 -5.47
C ALA A 306 -8.11 18.78 -5.43
N MET A 307 -9.03 18.91 -6.37
CA MET A 307 -10.29 18.19 -6.45
C MET A 307 -10.36 17.37 -7.74
N VAL A 308 -10.97 16.19 -7.64
CA VAL A 308 -11.30 15.32 -8.77
C VAL A 308 -12.65 14.67 -8.57
N ASP A 309 -13.40 14.48 -9.65
CA ASP A 309 -14.61 13.66 -9.62
C ASP A 309 -14.23 12.22 -9.99
N VAL A 310 -14.60 11.28 -9.13
CA VAL A 310 -14.26 9.85 -9.23
C VAL A 310 -15.53 9.04 -9.30
N ALA A 311 -15.64 8.17 -10.30
CA ALA A 311 -16.76 7.26 -10.42
C ALA A 311 -16.92 6.38 -9.16
N GLU A 312 -18.10 6.40 -8.59
CA GLU A 312 -18.47 5.46 -7.53
C GLU A 312 -18.77 4.11 -8.16
N ASP A 313 -18.12 3.07 -7.68
CA ASP A 313 -18.42 1.72 -8.11
C ASP A 313 -19.60 1.18 -7.27
N PRO A 314 -20.81 1.12 -7.81
CA PRO A 314 -21.97 0.63 -7.08
C PRO A 314 -21.86 -0.85 -6.73
N THR A 315 -20.99 -1.60 -7.42
CA THR A 315 -20.73 -3.02 -7.13
C THR A 315 -19.81 -3.20 -5.91
N ARG A 316 -19.13 -2.14 -5.48
CA ARG A 316 -18.28 -2.11 -4.27
C ARG A 316 -19.06 -1.88 -2.98
N VAL A 317 -20.34 -1.53 -3.05
CA VAL A 317 -21.26 -1.70 -1.94
C VAL A 317 -21.41 -3.20 -1.78
N THR A 318 -20.46 -3.82 -1.12
CA THR A 318 -20.55 -5.23 -0.74
C THR A 318 -21.78 -5.33 0.13
N ASP A 319 -22.81 -5.96 -0.44
CA ASP A 319 -24.03 -6.27 0.26
C ASP A 319 -23.62 -7.03 1.54
N PRO A 320 -23.87 -6.52 2.75
CA PRO A 320 -23.54 -7.22 4.00
C PRO A 320 -24.11 -8.63 4.01
N LEU A 321 -25.16 -8.89 3.22
CA LEU A 321 -25.71 -10.20 2.94
C LEU A 321 -24.71 -11.16 2.33
N PHE A 322 -23.76 -10.71 1.50
CA PHE A 322 -22.77 -11.61 0.90
C PHE A 322 -21.80 -12.19 1.95
N GLY A 323 -21.32 -11.36 2.86
CA GLY A 323 -20.50 -11.80 3.98
C GLY A 323 -21.23 -12.77 4.92
N LEU A 324 -22.50 -12.50 5.20
CA LEU A 324 -23.38 -13.37 6.00
C LEU A 324 -23.69 -14.68 5.28
N LEU A 325 -23.94 -14.66 3.96
CA LEU A 325 -24.17 -15.86 3.16
C LEU A 325 -22.92 -16.75 3.08
N ALA A 326 -21.75 -16.15 2.88
CA ALA A 326 -20.48 -16.90 2.88
C ALA A 326 -20.18 -17.52 4.25
N ALA A 327 -20.37 -16.77 5.33
CA ALA A 327 -20.25 -17.27 6.69
C ALA A 327 -21.29 -18.36 7.02
N GLY A 328 -22.52 -18.18 6.58
CA GLY A 328 -23.60 -19.16 6.71
C GLY A 328 -23.31 -20.48 5.98
N ALA A 329 -22.79 -20.40 4.76
CA ALA A 329 -22.36 -21.56 3.98
C ALA A 329 -21.21 -22.31 4.68
N LEU A 330 -20.23 -21.56 5.22
CA LEU A 330 -19.12 -22.14 6.00
C LEU A 330 -19.62 -22.85 7.26
N LEU A 331 -20.53 -22.22 8.01
CA LEU A 331 -21.15 -22.81 9.20
C LEU A 331 -21.92 -24.07 8.87
N LEU A 332 -22.68 -24.08 7.75
CA LEU A 332 -23.46 -25.24 7.32
C LEU A 332 -22.55 -26.42 6.96
N ILE A 333 -21.49 -26.20 6.20
CA ILE A 333 -20.50 -27.23 5.86
C ILE A 333 -19.76 -27.72 7.11
N GLY A 334 -19.37 -26.80 7.99
CA GLY A 334 -18.76 -27.12 9.27
C GLY A 334 -19.68 -27.95 10.16
N ALA A 335 -20.94 -27.56 10.31
CA ALA A 335 -21.95 -28.31 11.05
C ALA A 335 -22.19 -29.72 10.45
N LEU A 336 -22.20 -29.83 9.12
CA LEU A 336 -22.29 -31.12 8.44
C LEU A 336 -21.09 -32.00 8.74
N ALA A 337 -19.85 -31.46 8.65
CA ALA A 337 -18.61 -32.21 8.97
C ALA A 337 -18.59 -32.68 10.43
N VAL A 338 -18.93 -31.81 11.36
CA VAL A 338 -19.05 -32.14 12.80
C VAL A 338 -20.19 -33.15 13.03
N GLY A 339 -21.34 -32.99 12.38
CA GLY A 339 -22.46 -33.91 12.44
C GLY A 339 -22.11 -35.31 11.95
N VAL A 340 -21.35 -35.42 10.86
CA VAL A 340 -20.81 -36.67 10.35
C VAL A 340 -19.87 -37.31 11.40
N LEU A 341 -18.96 -36.56 11.99
CA LEU A 341 -18.05 -37.08 13.03
C LEU A 341 -18.82 -37.55 14.28
N LEU A 342 -19.77 -36.79 14.76
CA LEU A 342 -20.61 -37.15 15.91
C LEU A 342 -21.47 -38.39 15.63
N GLY A 343 -22.08 -38.46 14.45
CA GLY A 343 -22.96 -39.55 14.05
C GLY A 343 -22.23 -40.86 13.79
N THR A 344 -21.06 -40.82 13.17
CA THR A 344 -20.34 -42.01 12.70
C THR A 344 -19.26 -42.50 13.67
N VAL A 345 -18.75 -41.65 14.56
CA VAL A 345 -17.70 -42.01 15.51
C VAL A 345 -18.22 -41.99 16.97
N GLN A 346 -18.75 -40.87 17.42
CA GLN A 346 -19.11 -40.70 18.82
C GLN A 346 -20.32 -41.55 19.25
N ARG A 347 -21.43 -41.49 18.49
CA ARG A 347 -22.64 -42.25 18.82
C ARG A 347 -22.42 -43.77 18.81
N PRO A 348 -21.78 -44.41 17.81
CA PRO A 348 -21.47 -45.83 17.84
C PRO A 348 -20.57 -46.24 19.01
N LEU A 349 -19.56 -45.46 19.36
CA LEU A 349 -18.67 -45.72 20.47
C LEU A 349 -19.38 -45.72 21.83
N LEU A 350 -20.24 -44.72 22.06
CA LEU A 350 -21.06 -44.67 23.28
C LEU A 350 -22.01 -45.88 23.39
N ARG A 351 -22.62 -46.31 22.27
CA ARG A 351 -23.45 -47.53 22.26
C ARG A 351 -22.63 -48.77 22.59
N LEU A 352 -21.49 -48.94 21.96
CA LEU A 352 -20.60 -50.08 22.27
C LEU A 352 -20.10 -50.08 23.70
N PHE A 353 -19.81 -48.92 24.26
CA PHE A 353 -19.45 -48.80 25.68
C PHE A 353 -20.62 -49.27 26.57
N LEU A 354 -21.84 -48.83 26.30
CA LEU A 354 -23.01 -49.24 27.09
C LEU A 354 -23.27 -50.74 26.94
N GLU A 355 -23.16 -51.30 25.72
CA GLU A 355 -23.31 -52.72 25.46
C GLU A 355 -22.21 -53.56 26.16
N SER A 356 -20.96 -53.14 26.06
CA SER A 356 -19.85 -53.84 26.73
C SER A 356 -20.00 -53.84 28.26
N ARG A 357 -20.49 -52.76 28.82
CA ARG A 357 -20.78 -52.65 30.27
C ARG A 357 -21.99 -53.46 30.68
N ARG A 358 -22.98 -53.62 29.83
CA ARG A 358 -24.13 -54.50 30.04
C ARG A 358 -23.69 -55.97 30.15
N LEU A 359 -22.89 -56.42 29.15
CA LEU A 359 -22.36 -57.80 29.14
C LEU A 359 -21.50 -58.11 30.37
N THR A 360 -20.70 -57.17 30.87
CA THR A 360 -19.88 -57.40 32.10
C THR A 360 -20.73 -57.49 33.39
N ARG A 361 -22.02 -57.15 33.36
CA ARG A 361 -22.97 -57.27 34.45
C ARG A 361 -23.86 -58.53 34.33
N ASP A 362 -23.46 -59.50 33.49
CA ASP A 362 -24.20 -60.69 33.20
C ASP A 362 -25.60 -60.50 32.61
N ASP A 363 -25.91 -59.31 32.11
CA ASP A 363 -27.17 -59.13 31.35
C ASP A 363 -26.94 -59.56 29.90
N LEU A 364 -27.19 -60.85 29.66
CA LEU A 364 -27.04 -61.53 28.36
C LEU A 364 -28.39 -61.66 27.58
N THR A 365 -29.47 -61.08 28.14
CA THR A 365 -30.85 -61.29 27.62
C THR A 365 -31.12 -60.78 26.23
N ARG A 366 -30.44 -59.72 25.83
CA ARG A 366 -30.65 -59.05 24.53
C ARG A 366 -29.40 -59.14 23.63
N PRO A 367 -29.58 -59.30 22.31
CA PRO A 367 -28.46 -59.30 21.39
C PRO A 367 -27.74 -57.92 21.41
N VAL A 368 -26.42 -57.89 21.11
CA VAL A 368 -25.63 -56.69 21.05
C VAL A 368 -26.05 -55.84 19.86
N SER A 369 -26.29 -54.54 20.07
CA SER A 369 -26.58 -53.58 19.01
C SER A 369 -25.31 -53.31 18.20
N VAL A 370 -25.14 -54.02 17.07
CA VAL A 370 -23.94 -53.92 16.22
C VAL A 370 -24.04 -52.67 15.32
N PRO A 371 -23.10 -51.71 15.39
CA PRO A 371 -23.03 -50.61 14.48
C PRO A 371 -22.84 -51.06 13.02
N ARG A 372 -23.33 -50.24 12.05
CA ARG A 372 -23.33 -50.63 10.62
C ARG A 372 -21.97 -50.58 9.95
N PHE A 373 -21.01 -49.76 10.44
CA PHE A 373 -19.80 -49.44 9.70
C PHE A 373 -18.54 -49.41 10.58
N GLY A 374 -17.39 -49.68 9.99
CA GLY A 374 -16.04 -49.44 10.50
C GLY A 374 -15.60 -50.35 11.64
N GLU A 375 -14.62 -49.91 12.38
CA GLU A 375 -14.02 -50.60 13.51
C GLU A 375 -15.03 -50.83 14.66
N ALA A 376 -16.00 -49.93 14.80
CA ALA A 376 -17.09 -50.05 15.77
C ALA A 376 -17.98 -51.29 15.43
N ALA A 377 -18.23 -51.58 14.15
CA ALA A 377 -18.96 -52.77 13.76
C ALA A 377 -18.21 -54.07 14.11
N ARG A 378 -16.90 -54.08 13.93
CA ARG A 378 -16.03 -55.23 14.28
C ARG A 378 -16.05 -55.52 15.78
N ILE A 379 -15.95 -54.46 16.62
CA ILE A 379 -16.07 -54.61 18.08
C ILE A 379 -17.46 -55.12 18.47
N GLY A 380 -18.52 -54.58 17.86
CA GLY A 380 -19.89 -55.02 18.13
C GLY A 380 -20.13 -56.46 17.75
N GLN A 381 -19.60 -56.91 16.61
CA GLN A 381 -19.66 -58.36 16.20
C GLN A 381 -18.85 -59.24 17.15
N ALA A 382 -17.69 -58.81 17.60
CA ALA A 382 -16.89 -59.57 18.59
C ALA A 382 -17.62 -59.65 19.92
N LEU A 383 -18.24 -58.56 20.40
CA LEU A 383 -19.05 -58.59 21.64
C LEU A 383 -20.27 -59.51 21.51
N GLU A 384 -20.94 -59.57 20.37
CA GLU A 384 -22.05 -60.51 20.16
C GLU A 384 -21.56 -61.94 20.12
N ARG A 385 -20.42 -62.24 19.51
CA ARG A 385 -19.81 -63.60 19.58
C ARG A 385 -19.45 -63.97 21.01
N LEU A 386 -18.87 -63.09 21.80
CA LEU A 386 -18.57 -63.30 23.20
C LEU A 386 -19.85 -63.51 24.02
N ARG A 387 -20.93 -62.79 23.76
CA ARG A 387 -22.23 -62.99 24.40
C ARG A 387 -22.76 -64.41 24.16
N ARG A 388 -22.71 -64.91 22.93
CA ARG A 388 -23.14 -66.24 22.57
C ARG A 388 -22.26 -67.29 23.24
N GLN A 389 -20.96 -67.11 23.31
CA GLN A 389 -20.06 -67.98 24.07
C GLN A 389 -20.38 -68.04 25.55
N LEU A 390 -20.79 -66.92 26.19
CA LEU A 390 -21.21 -66.84 27.59
C LEU A 390 -22.57 -67.51 27.83
N LEU A 391 -23.46 -67.59 26.82
CA LEU A 391 -24.73 -68.36 26.87
C LEU A 391 -24.55 -69.81 26.68
N GLY A 392 -23.35 -70.35 26.44
CA GLY A 392 -23.08 -71.78 26.25
C GLY A 392 -23.47 -72.29 24.85
N GLU A 393 -23.83 -71.38 23.92
CA GLU A 393 -24.05 -71.76 22.54
C GLU A 393 -22.73 -72.22 21.90
N ARG A 394 -22.54 -73.56 21.75
CA ARG A 394 -21.36 -74.16 21.10
C ARG A 394 -21.26 -73.70 19.65
N ALA A 395 -20.01 -73.50 19.17
CA ALA A 395 -19.69 -73.11 17.82
C ALA A 395 -20.00 -74.13 16.72
N ASP A 396 -20.77 -75.16 17.03
CA ASP A 396 -21.01 -76.33 16.15
C ASP A 396 -22.11 -76.12 15.11
N ALA A 397 -22.56 -74.89 14.89
CA ALA A 397 -23.50 -74.56 13.82
C ALA A 397 -22.82 -73.89 12.61
N GLU A 398 -21.68 -74.42 12.15
CA GLU A 398 -21.09 -74.03 10.84
C GLU A 398 -21.74 -74.73 9.66
N GLY A 399 -23.00 -75.16 9.77
CA GLY A 399 -23.68 -75.95 8.76
C GLY A 399 -24.97 -75.44 8.13
N ALA A 400 -25.50 -74.29 8.56
CA ALA A 400 -26.75 -73.80 7.95
C ALA A 400 -26.77 -72.28 7.79
N GLY A 401 -26.56 -71.83 6.53
CA GLY A 401 -26.95 -70.50 6.11
C GLY A 401 -25.91 -69.41 6.36
N ALA A 402 -24.70 -69.56 5.83
CA ALA A 402 -23.89 -68.40 5.52
C ALA A 402 -24.68 -67.50 4.55
N PRO A 403 -25.07 -66.27 4.89
CA PRO A 403 -25.61 -65.38 3.89
C PRO A 403 -24.52 -65.16 2.85
N LYS A 404 -24.73 -65.66 1.65
CA LYS A 404 -23.91 -65.46 0.45
C LYS A 404 -23.51 -64.00 0.43
N SER A 405 -22.21 -63.78 0.33
CA SER A 405 -21.55 -62.50 0.23
C SER A 405 -22.28 -61.58 -0.75
N GLY A 406 -23.27 -60.87 -0.24
CA GLY A 406 -23.82 -59.70 -0.91
C GLY A 406 -22.71 -58.66 -0.99
N ARG A 407 -22.24 -58.44 -2.20
CA ARG A 407 -21.47 -57.31 -2.72
C ARG A 407 -20.84 -56.46 -1.63
N ARG A 408 -19.51 -56.33 -1.66
CA ARG A 408 -18.65 -55.44 -0.87
C ARG A 408 -19.19 -53.99 -0.80
N ARG A 409 -20.37 -53.80 -0.20
CA ARG A 409 -20.91 -52.48 0.12
C ARG A 409 -20.39 -52.08 1.51
N GLY A 410 -19.37 -51.22 1.51
CA GLY A 410 -19.11 -50.35 2.64
C GLY A 410 -18.14 -50.86 3.70
N ARG A 411 -16.91 -51.22 3.32
CA ARG A 411 -15.78 -51.10 4.26
C ARG A 411 -15.37 -49.63 4.40
N ILE A 412 -16.30 -48.74 4.74
CA ILE A 412 -15.98 -47.38 5.07
C ILE A 412 -15.56 -47.38 6.55
N GLY A 413 -14.26 -47.52 6.79
CA GLY A 413 -13.67 -47.42 8.13
C GLY A 413 -13.65 -45.98 8.63
N ALA A 414 -13.37 -45.79 9.92
CA ALA A 414 -13.24 -44.44 10.51
C ALA A 414 -12.23 -43.55 9.78
N ARG A 415 -11.23 -44.15 9.10
CA ARG A 415 -10.29 -43.41 8.23
C ARG A 415 -10.94 -42.80 7.01
N ALA A 416 -11.83 -43.54 6.35
CA ALA A 416 -12.53 -43.01 5.18
C ALA A 416 -13.48 -41.88 5.55
N LEU A 417 -14.09 -41.95 6.73
CA LEU A 417 -14.96 -40.88 7.26
C LEU A 417 -14.18 -39.61 7.62
N LEU A 418 -12.98 -39.75 8.18
CA LEU A 418 -12.05 -38.62 8.40
C LEU A 418 -11.62 -38.01 7.06
N ALA A 419 -11.32 -38.87 6.07
CA ALA A 419 -10.99 -38.40 4.72
C ALA A 419 -12.15 -37.62 4.08
N VAL A 420 -13.39 -38.11 4.22
CA VAL A 420 -14.59 -37.40 3.72
C VAL A 420 -14.76 -36.05 4.43
N SER A 421 -14.56 -35.98 5.74
CA SER A 421 -14.62 -34.72 6.48
C SER A 421 -13.50 -33.77 6.04
N GLY A 422 -12.28 -34.27 5.79
CA GLY A 422 -11.17 -33.49 5.25
C GLY A 422 -11.44 -32.98 3.83
N ILE A 423 -12.00 -33.81 2.97
CA ILE A 423 -12.39 -33.43 1.60
C ILE A 423 -13.50 -32.35 1.64
N LEU A 424 -14.48 -32.48 2.53
CA LEU A 424 -15.54 -31.47 2.69
C LEU A 424 -14.95 -30.09 3.09
N LEU A 425 -13.98 -30.06 3.97
CA LEU A 425 -13.27 -28.84 4.38
C LEU A 425 -12.40 -28.29 3.23
N LEU A 426 -11.76 -29.15 2.46
CA LEU A 426 -10.99 -28.76 1.26
C LEU A 426 -11.89 -28.23 0.15
N VAL A 427 -13.03 -28.87 -0.10
CA VAL A 427 -14.00 -28.43 -1.11
C VAL A 427 -14.54 -27.03 -0.83
N TRP A 428 -14.65 -26.65 0.44
CA TRP A 428 -15.05 -25.29 0.78
C TRP A 428 -13.92 -24.26 0.50
N SER A 429 -12.68 -24.58 0.82
CA SER A 429 -11.55 -23.66 0.66
C SER A 429 -11.08 -23.52 -0.79
N ALA A 430 -11.24 -24.54 -1.63
CA ALA A 430 -10.79 -24.55 -3.02
C ALA A 430 -11.50 -23.50 -3.91
N PRO A 431 -12.83 -23.33 -3.90
CA PRO A 431 -13.49 -22.28 -4.67
C PRO A 431 -13.05 -20.88 -4.25
N MET A 432 -12.83 -20.67 -2.95
CA MET A 432 -12.38 -19.38 -2.42
C MET A 432 -10.95 -19.06 -2.90
N LEU A 433 -10.05 -20.02 -2.88
CA LEU A 433 -8.70 -19.89 -3.42
C LEU A 433 -8.70 -19.69 -4.95
N LEU A 434 -9.58 -20.37 -5.68
CA LEU A 434 -9.73 -20.22 -7.12
C LEU A 434 -10.33 -18.86 -7.52
N LEU A 435 -11.33 -18.36 -6.79
CA LEU A 435 -11.90 -17.02 -7.01
C LEU A 435 -10.88 -15.93 -6.73
N LEU A 436 -10.08 -16.09 -5.69
CA LEU A 436 -9.01 -15.15 -5.34
C LEU A 436 -7.85 -15.16 -6.35
N ASN A 437 -7.55 -16.30 -6.95
CA ASN A 437 -6.49 -16.44 -7.94
C ASN A 437 -6.94 -16.03 -9.37
N ARG A 438 -8.25 -15.94 -9.62
CA ARG A 438 -8.83 -15.51 -10.90
C ARG A 438 -9.14 -14.02 -10.96
N ALA A 439 -9.19 -13.30 -9.84
CA ALA A 439 -9.24 -11.85 -9.89
C ALA A 439 -7.94 -11.39 -10.55
N ASP A 440 -8.03 -10.91 -11.77
CA ASP A 440 -6.89 -10.34 -12.47
C ASP A 440 -6.40 -9.19 -11.59
N ALA A 441 -5.21 -9.35 -11.00
CA ALA A 441 -4.70 -8.41 -10.02
C ALA A 441 -4.52 -7.00 -10.63
N THR A 442 -4.48 -6.90 -11.96
CA THR A 442 -4.47 -5.65 -12.70
C THR A 442 -5.83 -4.95 -12.68
N ALA A 443 -6.93 -5.71 -12.64
CA ALA A 443 -8.29 -5.16 -12.57
C ALA A 443 -8.66 -4.60 -11.18
N VAL A 444 -7.87 -4.90 -10.14
CA VAL A 444 -8.10 -4.44 -8.77
C VAL A 444 -7.56 -3.02 -8.53
N VAL A 445 -6.61 -2.57 -9.35
CA VAL A 445 -6.05 -1.20 -9.23
C VAL A 445 -7.01 -0.21 -9.87
N PRO A 446 -7.57 0.75 -9.12
CA PRO A 446 -8.44 1.76 -9.69
C PRO A 446 -7.71 2.55 -10.80
N GLU A 447 -8.39 2.81 -11.91
CA GLU A 447 -7.83 3.58 -13.04
C GLU A 447 -7.33 4.96 -12.58
N GLN A 448 -8.00 5.55 -11.61
CA GLN A 448 -7.60 6.82 -11.03
C GLN A 448 -6.18 6.79 -10.45
N ILE A 449 -5.77 5.70 -9.82
CA ILE A 449 -4.41 5.54 -9.28
C ILE A 449 -3.36 5.54 -10.41
N THR A 450 -3.65 4.89 -11.53
CA THR A 450 -2.77 4.88 -12.70
C THR A 450 -2.69 6.27 -13.33
N ASN A 451 -3.81 6.96 -13.43
CA ASN A 451 -3.87 8.34 -13.91
C ASN A 451 -3.10 9.28 -12.98
N ASP A 452 -3.28 9.15 -11.67
CA ASP A 452 -2.55 9.94 -10.67
C ASP A 452 -1.03 9.69 -10.74
N GLN A 453 -0.61 8.43 -10.88
CA GLN A 453 0.80 8.08 -11.06
C GLN A 453 1.38 8.77 -12.30
N ARG A 454 0.67 8.68 -13.43
CA ARG A 454 1.05 9.33 -14.69
C ARG A 454 1.19 10.86 -14.54
N GLU A 455 0.16 11.52 -14.00
CA GLU A 455 0.11 12.98 -13.90
C GLU A 455 1.11 13.54 -12.90
N ARG A 456 1.32 12.85 -11.77
CA ARG A 456 2.36 13.23 -10.82
C ARG A 456 3.76 13.02 -11.39
N THR A 457 3.97 11.97 -12.20
CA THR A 457 5.24 11.74 -12.92
C THR A 457 5.46 12.83 -13.97
N ASP A 458 4.42 13.27 -14.69
CA ASP A 458 4.47 14.37 -15.64
C ASP A 458 4.81 15.71 -14.99
N THR A 459 4.16 16.00 -13.86
CA THR A 459 4.48 17.18 -13.03
C THR A 459 5.95 17.16 -12.57
N LEU A 460 6.47 15.99 -12.22
CA LEU A 460 7.85 15.84 -11.78
C LEU A 460 8.83 16.00 -12.97
N SER A 461 8.49 15.46 -14.14
CA SER A 461 9.24 15.65 -15.38
C SER A 461 9.38 17.13 -15.73
N ASP A 462 8.27 17.85 -15.69
CA ASP A 462 8.25 19.29 -15.98
C ASP A 462 9.05 20.10 -14.92
N ARG A 463 9.04 19.67 -13.67
CA ARG A 463 9.85 20.28 -12.61
C ARG A 463 11.35 20.13 -12.85
N VAL A 464 11.81 18.92 -13.18
CA VAL A 464 13.23 18.67 -13.46
C VAL A 464 13.66 19.47 -14.69
N ARG A 465 12.86 19.43 -15.76
CA ARG A 465 13.10 20.21 -16.99
C ARG A 465 13.21 21.71 -16.70
N ARG A 466 12.29 22.28 -15.91
CA ARG A 466 12.35 23.70 -15.54
C ARG A 466 13.57 24.05 -14.72
N SER A 467 13.94 23.23 -13.75
CA SER A 467 15.14 23.46 -12.95
C SER A 467 16.44 23.45 -13.78
N LEU A 468 16.49 22.61 -14.83
CA LEU A 468 17.61 22.62 -15.78
C LEU A 468 17.59 23.89 -16.66
N ASN A 469 16.41 24.29 -17.17
CA ASN A 469 16.26 25.53 -17.94
C ASN A 469 16.62 26.77 -17.12
N GLU A 470 16.23 26.85 -15.86
CA GLU A 470 16.58 27.90 -14.93
C GLU A 470 18.09 27.98 -14.70
N GLY A 471 18.74 26.81 -14.52
CA GLY A 471 20.20 26.77 -14.44
C GLY A 471 20.86 27.31 -15.70
N HIS A 472 20.37 26.95 -16.88
CA HIS A 472 20.89 27.52 -18.13
C HIS A 472 20.65 29.03 -18.21
N ALA A 473 19.46 29.52 -17.83
CA ALA A 473 19.16 30.95 -17.85
C ALA A 473 20.06 31.75 -16.89
N ASP A 474 20.35 31.18 -15.70
CA ASP A 474 21.34 31.76 -14.77
C ASP A 474 22.73 31.89 -15.43
N LEU A 475 23.18 30.87 -16.16
CA LEU A 475 24.46 30.92 -16.85
C LEU A 475 24.47 31.96 -17.98
N VAL A 476 23.39 32.12 -18.73
CA VAL A 476 23.27 33.19 -19.74
C VAL A 476 23.36 34.56 -19.08
N SER A 477 22.73 34.76 -17.93
CA SER A 477 22.84 36.02 -17.16
C SER A 477 24.25 36.27 -16.66
N VAL A 478 24.92 35.21 -16.15
CA VAL A 478 26.31 35.28 -15.68
C VAL A 478 27.27 35.54 -16.85
N ALA A 479 27.04 34.92 -18.02
CA ALA A 479 27.83 35.18 -19.22
C ALA A 479 27.79 36.66 -19.61
N GLY A 480 26.61 37.30 -19.52
CA GLY A 480 26.49 38.74 -19.76
C GLY A 480 27.32 39.61 -18.81
N LEU A 481 27.39 39.22 -17.53
CA LEU A 481 28.22 39.90 -16.53
C LEU A 481 29.74 39.65 -16.72
N LEU A 482 30.10 38.45 -17.17
CA LEU A 482 31.49 38.05 -17.41
C LEU A 482 32.06 38.67 -18.68
N GLY A 483 31.24 38.90 -19.71
CA GLY A 483 31.63 39.58 -20.96
C GLY A 483 32.21 40.97 -20.74
N GLU A 484 31.71 41.69 -19.74
CA GLU A 484 32.20 43.03 -19.34
C GLU A 484 33.49 43.03 -18.51
N ARG A 485 33.92 41.87 -18.02
CA ARG A 485 35.11 41.75 -17.12
C ARG A 485 36.33 41.31 -17.92
N THR A 486 37.46 41.98 -17.66
CA THR A 486 38.72 41.70 -18.35
C THR A 486 39.68 40.84 -17.53
N SER A 487 39.61 40.94 -16.21
CA SER A 487 40.49 40.20 -15.29
C SER A 487 39.94 38.81 -14.94
N PRO A 488 40.76 37.76 -14.98
CA PRO A 488 40.39 36.42 -14.50
C PRO A 488 39.97 36.40 -13.03
N GLU A 489 40.59 37.25 -12.20
CA GLU A 489 40.28 37.37 -10.77
C GLU A 489 38.85 37.93 -10.54
N ASP A 490 38.45 38.94 -11.31
CA ASP A 490 37.09 39.47 -11.24
C ASP A 490 36.05 38.53 -11.78
N MET A 491 36.39 37.77 -12.80
CA MET A 491 35.55 36.68 -13.27
C MET A 491 35.32 35.62 -12.20
N THR A 492 36.41 35.20 -11.51
CA THR A 492 36.33 34.23 -10.40
C THR A 492 35.43 34.71 -9.29
N LYS A 493 35.49 36.02 -8.91
CA LYS A 493 34.59 36.61 -7.91
C LYS A 493 33.11 36.49 -8.32
N VAL A 494 32.80 36.76 -9.60
CA VAL A 494 31.44 36.61 -10.15
C VAL A 494 30.98 35.17 -10.08
N LEU A 495 31.83 34.21 -10.48
CA LEU A 495 31.54 32.78 -10.41
C LEU A 495 31.35 32.29 -8.97
N ASP A 496 32.19 32.73 -8.00
CA ASP A 496 32.08 32.39 -6.59
C ASP A 496 30.76 32.87 -5.99
N ARG A 497 30.37 34.10 -6.30
CA ARG A 497 29.09 34.63 -5.88
C ARG A 497 27.93 33.87 -6.48
N THR A 498 27.99 33.61 -7.77
CA THR A 498 26.94 32.82 -8.47
C THR A 498 26.79 31.43 -7.87
N ARG A 499 27.89 30.74 -7.60
CA ARG A 499 27.86 29.40 -6.99
C ARG A 499 27.36 29.42 -5.56
N SER A 500 27.66 30.47 -4.79
CA SER A 500 27.12 30.68 -3.44
C SER A 500 25.60 30.90 -3.48
N ASP A 501 25.15 31.69 -4.45
CA ASP A 501 23.71 32.01 -4.60
C ASP A 501 22.91 30.84 -5.18
N HIS A 502 23.54 29.96 -5.97
CA HIS A 502 22.92 28.82 -6.64
C HIS A 502 23.58 27.50 -6.25
N SER A 503 23.07 26.83 -5.22
CA SER A 503 23.57 25.55 -4.72
C SER A 503 23.45 24.40 -5.71
N ARG A 504 22.78 24.61 -6.85
CA ARG A 504 22.60 23.63 -7.94
C ARG A 504 23.90 23.32 -8.68
N TYR A 505 24.90 24.22 -8.64
CA TYR A 505 26.16 24.01 -9.35
C TYR A 505 27.21 23.37 -8.44
N ARG A 506 27.90 22.36 -9.00
CA ARG A 506 29.11 21.76 -8.43
C ARG A 506 30.32 22.60 -8.73
N SER A 507 30.47 22.99 -10.01
CA SER A 507 31.53 23.87 -10.47
C SER A 507 31.00 24.83 -11.55
N LEU A 508 31.60 26.01 -11.59
CA LEU A 508 31.40 27.04 -12.62
C LEU A 508 32.77 27.44 -13.15
N TYR A 509 32.96 27.46 -14.45
CA TYR A 509 34.25 27.87 -15.05
C TYR A 509 34.07 28.52 -16.41
N VAL A 510 35.04 29.36 -16.75
CA VAL A 510 35.13 29.98 -18.08
C VAL A 510 36.21 29.28 -18.88
N ARG A 511 35.83 28.80 -20.06
CA ARG A 511 36.69 28.11 -21.01
C ARG A 511 36.85 28.94 -22.28
N THR A 512 38.06 29.11 -22.77
CA THR A 512 38.36 29.71 -24.09
C THR A 512 38.29 28.67 -25.21
N GLY A 513 38.19 29.09 -26.47
CA GLY A 513 38.06 28.21 -27.63
C GLY A 513 39.22 27.22 -27.78
N ASP A 514 40.44 27.60 -27.31
CA ASP A 514 41.62 26.72 -27.25
C ASP A 514 41.55 25.67 -26.12
N GLY A 515 40.44 25.66 -25.37
CA GLY A 515 40.20 24.67 -24.31
C GLY A 515 40.75 25.07 -22.93
N LYS A 516 41.42 26.21 -22.79
CA LYS A 516 42.02 26.66 -21.53
C LYS A 516 40.94 27.21 -20.56
N ILE A 517 41.02 26.83 -19.31
CA ILE A 517 40.21 27.39 -18.24
C ILE A 517 40.87 28.66 -17.71
N ILE A 518 40.20 29.80 -17.81
CA ILE A 518 40.74 31.11 -17.39
C ILE A 518 40.19 31.58 -16.04
N ALA A 519 39.03 31.12 -15.63
CA ALA A 519 38.45 31.38 -14.33
C ALA A 519 37.61 30.18 -13.86
N GLN A 520 37.61 29.88 -12.57
CA GLN A 520 36.92 28.71 -12.00
C GLN A 520 36.43 29.00 -10.58
N SER A 521 35.28 28.43 -10.23
CA SER A 521 34.72 28.37 -8.87
C SER A 521 34.17 26.99 -8.58
N GLY A 522 34.45 26.46 -7.39
CA GLY A 522 33.97 25.15 -6.95
C GLY A 522 34.96 24.02 -7.16
N GLU A 523 34.46 22.81 -7.36
CA GLU A 523 35.28 21.61 -7.54
C GLU A 523 35.97 21.61 -8.92
N SER A 524 36.98 20.75 -9.09
CA SER A 524 37.69 20.64 -10.39
C SER A 524 36.69 20.23 -11.48
N PRO A 525 36.75 20.91 -12.65
CA PRO A 525 35.93 20.58 -13.81
C PRO A 525 36.17 19.16 -14.30
N ARG A 526 35.09 18.47 -14.66
CA ARG A 526 35.11 17.14 -15.27
C ARG A 526 34.92 17.32 -16.78
N LEU A 527 36.01 17.53 -17.48
CA LEU A 527 35.99 17.70 -18.95
C LEU A 527 35.89 16.33 -19.63
N PRO A 528 35.16 16.22 -20.75
CA PRO A 528 35.16 15.00 -21.55
C PRO A 528 36.55 14.74 -22.05
N GLU A 529 37.09 13.54 -21.81
CA GLU A 529 38.31 13.09 -22.47
C GLU A 529 38.02 12.93 -23.97
N ASP A 530 38.58 13.83 -24.78
CA ASP A 530 38.82 13.75 -26.25
C ASP A 530 37.70 13.15 -27.14
N LYS A 531 36.46 13.27 -26.84
CA LYS A 531 35.38 13.00 -27.82
C LYS A 531 35.09 14.27 -28.61
N LYS A 532 35.47 14.28 -29.87
CA LYS A 532 35.06 15.25 -30.89
C LYS A 532 33.54 15.21 -31.11
N SER A 533 32.78 15.79 -30.20
CA SER A 533 31.40 16.16 -30.45
C SER A 533 31.40 17.62 -30.90
N GLU A 534 32.05 17.86 -32.04
CA GLU A 534 31.93 19.16 -32.72
C GLU A 534 30.55 19.23 -33.35
N ASN A 535 29.76 20.19 -32.90
CA ASN A 535 28.57 20.61 -33.60
C ASN A 535 28.98 21.17 -35.00
N LYS A 536 28.04 21.20 -35.95
CA LYS A 536 28.27 21.77 -37.32
C LYS A 536 28.88 23.17 -37.29
N ASP A 537 28.80 23.87 -36.17
CA ASP A 537 29.30 25.23 -35.93
C ASP A 537 30.62 25.29 -35.12
N GLY A 538 31.30 24.16 -34.88
CA GLY A 538 32.60 24.12 -34.21
C GLY A 538 32.55 24.21 -32.67
N HIS A 539 31.37 24.18 -32.05
CA HIS A 539 31.23 24.22 -30.60
C HIS A 539 31.41 22.83 -29.96
N PRO A 540 32.08 22.74 -28.79
CA PRO A 540 32.37 21.47 -28.15
C PRO A 540 31.13 20.77 -27.55
N PHE A 541 29.96 21.45 -27.61
CA PHE A 541 28.69 20.95 -27.06
C PHE A 541 27.59 21.05 -28.12
N ALA A 542 26.87 19.95 -28.33
CA ALA A 542 25.77 19.89 -29.33
C ALA A 542 24.54 20.68 -28.89
N ASP A 543 24.26 20.71 -27.58
CA ASP A 543 23.07 21.30 -26.98
C ASP A 543 23.43 22.14 -25.75
N PRO A 544 22.65 23.18 -25.43
CA PRO A 544 22.91 24.06 -24.29
C PRO A 544 23.00 23.37 -22.92
N ILE A 545 22.41 22.19 -22.80
CA ILE A 545 22.54 21.29 -21.66
C ILE A 545 22.93 19.92 -22.21
N THR A 546 23.93 19.29 -21.63
CA THR A 546 24.43 18.00 -22.12
C THR A 546 24.97 17.13 -20.97
N VAL A 547 25.10 15.83 -21.24
CA VAL A 547 25.83 14.90 -20.37
C VAL A 547 27.21 14.71 -20.94
N LEU A 548 28.24 15.01 -20.16
CA LEU A 548 29.64 15.02 -20.61
C LEU A 548 30.26 13.62 -20.64
N ASN A 549 29.69 12.64 -19.93
CA ASN A 549 30.17 11.27 -19.87
C ASN A 549 29.07 10.28 -20.24
N ASP A 550 29.44 9.10 -20.70
CA ASP A 550 28.54 7.99 -21.05
C ASP A 550 28.71 6.75 -20.17
N SER A 551 29.63 6.83 -19.21
CA SER A 551 29.98 5.76 -18.28
C SER A 551 30.54 6.35 -17.00
N GLY A 552 30.64 5.54 -15.95
CA GLY A 552 31.15 5.94 -14.65
C GLY A 552 30.12 5.79 -13.53
N THR A 553 30.46 6.23 -12.34
CA THR A 553 29.61 6.11 -11.14
C THR A 553 28.61 7.26 -11.00
N GLU A 554 28.82 8.36 -11.70
CA GLU A 554 27.99 9.56 -11.62
C GLU A 554 27.88 10.24 -13.00
N PRO A 555 26.66 10.62 -13.44
CA PRO A 555 26.50 11.43 -14.65
C PRO A 555 27.03 12.84 -14.45
N VAL A 556 27.74 13.37 -15.44
CA VAL A 556 28.19 14.76 -15.45
C VAL A 556 27.29 15.58 -16.35
N ILE A 557 26.33 16.25 -15.73
CA ILE A 557 25.36 17.09 -16.45
C ILE A 557 25.88 18.53 -16.40
N ALA A 558 26.05 19.13 -17.55
CA ALA A 558 26.55 20.49 -17.65
C ALA A 558 25.68 21.35 -18.57
N SER A 559 25.66 22.64 -18.29
CA SER A 559 25.09 23.66 -19.15
C SER A 559 26.14 24.67 -19.52
N TYR A 560 26.04 25.29 -20.71
CA TYR A 560 26.95 26.32 -21.16
C TYR A 560 26.24 27.52 -21.74
N ALA A 561 26.92 28.68 -21.71
CA ALA A 561 26.50 29.90 -22.37
C ALA A 561 27.72 30.64 -22.94
N GLU A 562 27.57 31.26 -24.12
CA GLU A 562 28.62 32.05 -24.75
C GLU A 562 28.84 33.38 -24.04
N LEU A 563 30.08 33.84 -23.97
CA LEU A 563 30.41 35.15 -23.40
C LEU A 563 30.21 36.25 -24.45
N PRO A 564 29.31 37.23 -24.27
CA PRO A 564 29.14 38.33 -25.17
C PRO A 564 30.44 39.14 -25.35
N GLY A 565 30.83 39.45 -26.60
CA GLY A 565 32.02 40.24 -26.91
C GLY A 565 33.36 39.52 -26.78
N ARG A 566 33.35 38.19 -26.58
CA ARG A 566 34.54 37.33 -26.59
C ARG A 566 34.30 36.07 -27.41
N ASP A 567 34.69 36.19 -28.68
CA ASP A 567 34.59 35.09 -29.61
C ASP A 567 35.29 33.84 -29.04
N ASP A 568 34.66 32.69 -29.16
CA ASP A 568 35.11 31.38 -28.70
C ASP A 568 35.27 31.16 -27.16
N SER A 569 34.73 32.07 -26.33
CA SER A 569 34.75 31.85 -24.86
C SER A 569 33.36 31.48 -24.34
N THR A 570 33.33 30.48 -23.48
CA THR A 570 32.06 29.95 -22.88
C THR A 570 32.17 29.87 -21.37
N VAL A 571 31.07 30.18 -20.68
CA VAL A 571 30.88 29.81 -19.27
C VAL A 571 30.16 28.49 -19.19
N ILE A 572 30.66 27.60 -18.35
CA ILE A 572 30.13 26.23 -18.18
C ILE A 572 29.79 26.05 -16.70
N GLY A 573 28.62 25.47 -16.46
CA GLY A 573 28.17 25.09 -15.12
C GLY A 573 27.84 23.62 -15.06
N GLU A 574 28.55 22.86 -14.21
CA GLU A 574 28.24 21.50 -13.91
C GLU A 574 27.20 21.42 -12.79
N PHE A 575 26.09 20.74 -13.05
CA PHE A 575 25.06 20.52 -12.02
C PHE A 575 25.53 19.47 -11.00
N ARG A 576 25.12 19.65 -9.75
CA ARG A 576 25.21 18.61 -8.74
C ARG A 576 24.16 17.56 -8.99
N ILE A 577 24.56 16.30 -9.07
CA ILE A 577 23.57 15.20 -9.22
C ILE A 577 22.66 15.09 -8.01
N ASP A 578 23.16 15.40 -6.82
CA ASP A 578 22.36 15.43 -5.60
C ASP A 578 21.22 16.47 -5.64
N PHE A 579 21.45 17.59 -6.34
CA PHE A 579 20.40 18.55 -6.59
C PHE A 579 19.28 17.95 -7.44
N ILE A 580 19.61 17.30 -8.56
CA ILE A 580 18.64 16.61 -9.42
C ILE A 580 17.92 15.51 -8.64
N ASN A 581 18.66 14.67 -7.91
CA ASN A 581 18.11 13.61 -7.08
C ASN A 581 17.16 14.16 -6.00
N SER A 582 17.44 15.34 -5.45
CA SER A 582 16.57 16.00 -4.46
C SER A 582 15.22 16.41 -5.04
N LEU A 583 15.18 16.79 -6.32
CA LEU A 583 13.93 17.11 -7.02
C LEU A 583 13.02 15.89 -7.16
N LEU A 584 13.61 14.67 -7.23
CA LEU A 584 12.92 13.40 -7.40
C LEU A 584 12.36 12.82 -6.09
N LYS A 585 12.73 13.36 -4.93
CA LYS A 585 12.21 12.88 -3.64
C LYS A 585 10.74 13.28 -3.49
N ARG A 586 9.84 12.37 -3.88
CA ARG A 586 8.37 12.55 -3.80
C ARG A 586 7.70 11.35 -3.17
N PRO A 587 7.03 11.53 -2.03
CA PRO A 587 6.30 10.47 -1.36
C PRO A 587 5.18 9.91 -2.25
N GLY A 588 5.02 8.57 -2.24
CA GLY A 588 3.90 7.90 -2.91
C GLY A 588 3.97 7.85 -4.43
N LEU A 589 5.17 8.00 -5.01
CA LEU A 589 5.46 7.64 -6.40
C LEU A 589 6.37 6.41 -6.50
N GLY A 590 6.82 5.88 -5.35
CA GLY A 590 7.71 4.75 -5.29
C GLY A 590 9.13 5.08 -5.74
N GLU A 591 9.70 4.22 -6.57
CA GLU A 591 11.00 4.45 -7.19
C GLU A 591 10.85 5.38 -8.40
N ILE A 592 11.76 6.33 -8.51
CA ILE A 592 11.75 7.35 -9.56
C ILE A 592 13.14 7.39 -10.19
N ARG A 593 13.17 7.42 -11.53
CA ARG A 593 14.40 7.56 -12.31
C ARG A 593 14.25 8.65 -13.36
N VAL A 594 15.30 9.43 -13.55
CA VAL A 594 15.49 10.24 -14.76
C VAL A 594 16.32 9.43 -15.72
N VAL A 595 15.87 9.30 -16.95
CA VAL A 595 16.59 8.52 -17.98
C VAL A 595 16.81 9.39 -19.23
N ASP A 596 17.90 9.08 -19.94
CA ASP A 596 18.27 9.72 -21.21
C ASP A 596 17.47 9.16 -22.40
N ALA A 597 17.82 9.63 -23.60
CA ALA A 597 17.20 9.18 -24.85
C ALA A 597 17.41 7.67 -25.10
N GLU A 598 18.50 7.11 -24.63
CA GLU A 598 18.84 5.68 -24.68
C GLU A 598 18.23 4.88 -23.52
N ARG A 599 17.46 5.52 -22.63
CA ARG A 599 16.80 4.96 -21.46
C ARG A 599 17.76 4.44 -20.39
N ARG A 600 18.95 5.06 -20.32
CA ARG A 600 19.93 4.83 -19.26
C ARG A 600 19.65 5.79 -18.09
N VAL A 601 19.84 5.31 -16.87
CA VAL A 601 19.52 6.08 -15.65
C VAL A 601 20.55 7.18 -15.42
N LEU A 602 20.12 8.41 -15.33
CA LEU A 602 20.92 9.59 -15.00
C LEU A 602 20.73 10.04 -13.54
N GLY A 603 19.61 9.72 -12.89
CA GLY A 603 19.33 10.13 -11.52
C GLY A 603 18.15 9.36 -10.92
N GLY A 604 18.03 9.39 -9.59
CA GLY A 604 16.97 8.69 -8.89
C GLY A 604 16.73 9.18 -7.47
N ASN A 605 15.55 8.86 -6.92
CA ASN A 605 15.19 9.19 -5.53
C ASN A 605 15.73 8.20 -4.50
N THR A 606 16.08 7.00 -4.93
CA THR A 606 16.66 5.91 -4.14
C THR A 606 17.94 5.42 -4.81
N GLY A 607 18.69 4.53 -4.18
CA GLY A 607 19.91 3.99 -4.74
C GLY A 607 19.74 3.50 -6.18
N TYR A 608 20.64 3.92 -7.07
CA TYR A 608 20.67 3.54 -8.48
C TYR A 608 22.12 3.47 -8.95
N LEU A 609 22.33 2.79 -10.07
CA LEU A 609 23.61 2.82 -10.77
C LEU A 609 23.47 3.75 -11.99
N ALA A 610 24.43 4.66 -12.15
CA ALA A 610 24.45 5.56 -13.30
C ALA A 610 24.61 4.77 -14.60
N PHE A 611 23.90 5.19 -15.65
CA PHE A 611 23.89 4.60 -16.99
C PHE A 611 23.35 3.16 -17.07
N GLU A 612 22.77 2.64 -15.98
CA GLU A 612 22.09 1.35 -16.00
C GLU A 612 20.73 1.46 -16.74
N LYS A 613 20.27 0.34 -17.28
CA LYS A 613 18.93 0.24 -17.87
C LYS A 613 17.86 0.15 -16.78
N LEU A 614 16.63 0.53 -17.13
CA LEU A 614 15.48 0.33 -16.25
C LEU A 614 15.33 -1.16 -15.87
N PRO A 615 14.90 -1.45 -14.62
CA PRO A 615 14.91 -2.82 -14.08
C PRO A 615 13.92 -3.78 -14.76
N SER A 616 12.92 -3.25 -15.46
CA SER A 616 11.90 -4.06 -16.14
C SER A 616 11.78 -3.70 -17.61
N ALA A 617 11.62 -4.71 -18.48
CA ALA A 617 11.32 -4.52 -19.90
C ALA A 617 10.03 -3.72 -20.10
N ARG A 618 9.02 -3.90 -19.22
CA ARG A 618 7.76 -3.15 -19.27
C ARG A 618 7.95 -1.66 -19.02
N LEU A 619 8.84 -1.29 -18.11
CA LEU A 619 9.20 0.12 -17.89
C LEU A 619 9.92 0.71 -19.11
N THR A 620 10.79 -0.08 -19.75
CA THR A 620 11.48 0.32 -20.97
C THR A 620 10.49 0.51 -22.14
N GLU A 621 9.52 -0.39 -22.28
CA GLU A 621 8.44 -0.28 -23.29
C GLU A 621 7.55 0.94 -23.00
N LEU A 622 7.17 1.20 -21.75
CA LEU A 622 6.41 2.38 -21.37
C LEU A 622 7.17 3.66 -21.71
N ALA A 623 8.44 3.74 -21.33
CA ALA A 623 9.32 4.85 -21.65
C ALA A 623 9.46 5.05 -23.18
N ALA A 624 9.58 3.96 -23.95
CA ALA A 624 9.61 4.02 -25.40
C ALA A 624 8.32 4.56 -26.01
N GLY A 625 7.18 4.11 -25.51
CA GLY A 625 5.86 4.52 -25.98
C GLY A 625 5.56 6.00 -25.73
N THR A 626 6.11 6.59 -24.66
CA THR A 626 5.92 8.00 -24.35
C THR A 626 6.83 8.94 -25.17
N SER A 627 7.99 8.46 -25.63
CA SER A 627 8.94 9.24 -26.46
C SER A 627 8.57 9.23 -27.95
N GLN A 628 7.65 8.37 -28.40
CA GLN A 628 7.24 8.35 -29.81
C GLN A 628 6.55 9.65 -30.20
N LYS A 629 7.19 10.40 -31.07
CA LYS A 629 6.68 11.64 -31.66
C LYS A 629 5.57 11.32 -32.67
N THR A 630 4.40 10.91 -32.21
CA THR A 630 3.21 10.82 -33.06
C THR A 630 2.55 12.21 -33.17
N GLY A 631 3.02 13.00 -34.13
CA GLY A 631 2.34 14.16 -34.73
C GLY A 631 2.23 15.44 -33.91
N ILE A 632 1.87 15.48 -32.66
CA ILE A 632 1.52 16.75 -32.00
C ILE A 632 2.24 17.00 -30.66
N SER A 633 2.52 16.06 -29.86
CA SER A 633 3.44 16.13 -28.67
C SER A 633 3.54 14.79 -27.96
N ALA A 634 4.72 14.48 -27.45
CA ALA A 634 4.93 13.37 -26.56
C ALA A 634 4.05 13.55 -25.30
N ARG A 635 3.39 12.51 -24.84
CA ARG A 635 2.49 12.54 -23.67
C ARG A 635 2.93 11.56 -22.63
N ALA A 636 2.71 11.91 -21.37
CA ALA A 636 2.91 10.99 -20.26
C ALA A 636 2.01 9.75 -20.41
N GLY A 637 2.57 8.60 -20.09
CA GLY A 637 1.91 7.29 -20.08
C GLY A 637 1.83 6.69 -18.67
N GLY A 638 0.82 5.85 -18.42
CA GLY A 638 0.69 5.10 -17.17
C GLY A 638 0.25 3.67 -17.47
N ILE A 639 0.79 2.71 -16.75
CA ILE A 639 0.44 1.29 -16.88
C ILE A 639 0.35 0.62 -15.51
N VAL A 640 -0.46 -0.44 -15.47
CA VAL A 640 -0.42 -1.45 -14.42
C VAL A 640 0.14 -2.73 -15.05
N TYR A 641 1.18 -3.30 -14.46
CA TYR A 641 1.82 -4.49 -14.99
C TYR A 641 2.21 -5.45 -13.87
N ARG A 642 2.43 -6.71 -14.23
CA ARG A 642 2.92 -7.73 -13.30
C ARG A 642 4.40 -7.96 -13.54
N ASP A 643 5.18 -7.85 -12.47
CA ASP A 643 6.58 -8.26 -12.43
C ASP A 643 6.75 -9.39 -11.40
N GLY A 644 7.84 -10.13 -11.43
CA GLY A 644 8.09 -11.31 -10.60
C GLY A 644 7.75 -11.18 -9.11
N GLY A 645 7.71 -9.96 -8.58
CA GLY A 645 7.33 -9.62 -7.19
C GLY A 645 5.88 -9.22 -6.96
N GLY A 646 5.03 -9.08 -8.00
CA GLY A 646 3.64 -8.65 -7.84
C GLY A 646 3.17 -7.64 -8.88
N VAL A 647 2.03 -7.00 -8.59
CA VAL A 647 1.47 -5.95 -9.45
C VAL A 647 2.14 -4.62 -9.15
N GLN A 648 2.57 -3.94 -10.19
CA GLN A 648 3.21 -2.64 -10.15
C GLN A 648 2.34 -1.60 -10.87
N VAL A 649 2.32 -0.37 -10.36
CA VAL A 649 1.75 0.81 -11.02
C VAL A 649 2.91 1.70 -11.45
N ALA A 650 2.96 2.06 -12.72
CA ALA A 650 4.03 2.89 -13.25
C ALA A 650 3.51 4.06 -14.08
N GLY A 651 4.30 5.13 -14.10
CA GLY A 651 4.14 6.29 -14.97
C GLY A 651 5.45 6.65 -15.64
N ALA A 652 5.39 7.14 -16.87
CA ALA A 652 6.53 7.71 -17.57
C ALA A 652 6.10 9.03 -18.22
N ALA A 653 6.95 10.04 -18.15
CA ALA A 653 6.68 11.36 -18.70
C ALA A 653 7.94 11.95 -19.34
N PRO A 654 7.89 12.31 -20.62
CA PRO A 654 9.00 12.95 -21.33
C PRO A 654 9.13 14.42 -20.95
N PHE A 655 10.31 15.00 -21.19
CA PHE A 655 10.49 16.46 -21.10
C PHE A 655 9.76 17.13 -22.26
N VAL A 656 8.59 17.71 -21.97
CA VAL A 656 7.77 18.41 -22.95
C VAL A 656 7.77 19.90 -22.64
N GLY A 657 8.02 20.74 -23.64
CA GLY A 657 7.98 22.20 -23.51
C GLY A 657 9.19 22.89 -24.12
N GLY A 658 9.31 24.20 -23.92
CA GLY A 658 10.40 25.00 -24.45
C GLY A 658 11.63 25.07 -23.56
N GLY A 659 12.65 25.80 -24.02
CA GLY A 659 13.89 26.06 -23.29
C GLY A 659 15.03 25.14 -23.69
N ALA A 660 16.18 25.33 -23.05
CA ALA A 660 17.44 24.63 -23.32
C ALA A 660 17.35 23.09 -23.16
N ALA A 661 16.49 22.64 -22.24
CA ALA A 661 16.29 21.20 -21.98
C ALA A 661 15.35 20.51 -22.98
N LYS A 662 14.83 21.22 -24.01
CA LYS A 662 13.91 20.65 -24.99
C LYS A 662 14.55 19.55 -25.85
N SER A 663 15.82 19.72 -26.19
CA SER A 663 16.57 18.81 -27.08
C SER A 663 17.04 17.53 -26.39
N LEU A 664 16.95 17.42 -25.04
CA LEU A 664 17.52 16.33 -24.30
C LEU A 664 16.83 14.98 -24.50
N ASP A 665 15.57 14.96 -24.95
CA ASP A 665 14.71 13.75 -25.04
C ASP A 665 14.74 12.89 -23.76
N TRP A 666 15.00 13.53 -22.59
CA TRP A 666 14.95 12.85 -21.30
C TRP A 666 13.53 12.64 -20.82
N MET A 667 13.39 11.73 -19.91
CA MET A 667 12.10 11.45 -19.29
C MET A 667 12.24 11.06 -17.83
N VAL A 668 11.16 11.17 -17.09
CA VAL A 668 11.02 10.64 -15.73
C VAL A 668 10.17 9.40 -15.79
N VAL A 669 10.61 8.34 -15.13
CA VAL A 669 9.88 7.08 -14.95
C VAL A 669 9.72 6.83 -13.47
N SER A 670 8.50 6.51 -13.04
CA SER A 670 8.20 6.16 -11.65
C SER A 670 7.41 4.86 -11.56
N TRP A 671 7.64 4.05 -10.53
CA TRP A 671 6.88 2.82 -10.30
C TRP A 671 6.81 2.47 -8.82
N GLN A 672 5.72 1.83 -8.43
CA GLN A 672 5.51 1.39 -7.06
C GLN A 672 4.67 0.11 -7.01
N PRO A 673 4.90 -0.77 -6.01
CA PRO A 673 4.08 -1.96 -5.84
C PRO A 673 2.65 -1.58 -5.44
N ALA A 674 1.66 -2.15 -6.13
CA ALA A 674 0.24 -1.93 -5.82
C ALA A 674 -0.12 -2.42 -4.40
N ALA A 675 0.59 -3.41 -3.87
CA ALA A 675 0.43 -3.92 -2.51
C ALA A 675 0.75 -2.87 -1.42
N GLY A 676 1.59 -1.86 -1.74
CA GLY A 676 1.90 -0.73 -0.85
C GLY A 676 0.82 0.36 -0.84
N LEU A 677 -0.14 0.29 -1.76
CA LEU A 677 -1.25 1.22 -1.83
C LEU A 677 -2.38 0.75 -0.91
N ALA A 678 -3.08 1.70 -0.28
CA ALA A 678 -4.23 1.39 0.58
C ALA A 678 -5.46 1.02 -0.26
N ILE A 679 -5.35 -0.07 -1.03
CA ILE A 679 -6.43 -0.64 -1.83
C ILE A 679 -7.09 -1.73 -0.98
N PRO A 680 -8.36 -1.57 -0.55
CA PRO A 680 -9.03 -2.51 0.37
C PRO A 680 -9.04 -3.94 -0.17
N GLU A 681 -9.19 -4.11 -1.48
CA GLU A 681 -9.25 -5.40 -2.15
C GLU A 681 -7.94 -6.19 -2.01
N TYR A 682 -6.78 -5.52 -2.06
CA TYR A 682 -5.48 -6.15 -1.82
C TYR A 682 -5.32 -6.64 -0.38
N SER A 683 -5.73 -5.81 0.58
CA SER A 683 -5.68 -6.20 2.00
C SER A 683 -6.67 -7.31 2.33
N LEU A 684 -7.84 -7.28 1.72
CA LEU A 684 -8.87 -8.31 1.87
C LEU A 684 -8.40 -9.64 1.26
N GLN A 685 -7.83 -9.60 0.04
CA GLN A 685 -7.30 -10.78 -0.64
C GLN A 685 -6.22 -11.47 0.20
N ASN A 686 -5.22 -10.73 0.68
CA ASN A 686 -4.14 -11.28 1.50
C ASN A 686 -4.66 -11.85 2.83
N ARG A 687 -5.58 -11.17 3.50
CA ARG A 687 -6.18 -11.63 4.77
C ARG A 687 -7.03 -12.89 4.55
N THR A 688 -7.75 -12.98 3.44
CA THR A 688 -8.61 -14.12 3.11
C THR A 688 -7.78 -15.35 2.76
N VAL A 689 -6.70 -15.21 1.98
CA VAL A 689 -5.74 -16.28 1.69
C VAL A 689 -5.10 -16.78 2.98
N LEU A 690 -4.63 -15.88 3.84
CA LEU A 690 -4.02 -16.24 5.12
C LEU A 690 -5.01 -16.96 6.04
N ALA A 691 -6.24 -16.46 6.16
CA ALA A 691 -7.30 -17.10 6.95
C ALA A 691 -7.67 -18.48 6.40
N GLY A 692 -7.75 -18.62 5.06
CA GLY A 692 -7.98 -19.91 4.40
C GLY A 692 -6.87 -20.93 4.69
N LEU A 693 -5.62 -20.55 4.57
CA LEU A 693 -4.45 -21.39 4.86
C LEU A 693 -4.42 -21.80 6.35
N LEU A 694 -4.65 -20.85 7.25
CA LEU A 694 -4.73 -21.14 8.69
C LEU A 694 -5.90 -22.08 9.00
N GLY A 695 -7.06 -21.91 8.36
CA GLY A 695 -8.21 -22.77 8.48
C GLY A 695 -7.91 -24.21 8.05
N ILE A 696 -7.27 -24.38 6.88
CA ILE A 696 -6.86 -25.72 6.36
C ILE A 696 -5.85 -26.39 7.28
N THR A 697 -4.82 -25.68 7.71
CA THR A 697 -3.78 -26.22 8.60
C THR A 697 -4.36 -26.61 9.97
N ALA A 698 -5.22 -25.80 10.53
CA ALA A 698 -5.91 -26.07 11.80
C ALA A 698 -6.86 -27.28 11.67
N ALA A 699 -7.63 -27.37 10.57
CA ALA A 699 -8.49 -28.52 10.29
C ALA A 699 -7.69 -29.81 10.12
N ALA A 700 -6.58 -29.76 9.38
CA ALA A 700 -5.67 -30.91 9.20
C ALA A 700 -5.06 -31.36 10.53
N ALA A 701 -4.63 -30.42 11.38
CA ALA A 701 -4.12 -30.71 12.71
C ALA A 701 -5.18 -31.37 13.62
N CYS A 702 -6.42 -30.84 13.63
CA CYS A 702 -7.53 -31.41 14.38
C CYS A 702 -7.93 -32.81 13.91
N LEU A 703 -7.98 -33.05 12.60
CA LEU A 703 -8.25 -34.36 12.01
C LEU A 703 -7.12 -35.35 12.29
N GLY A 704 -5.86 -34.89 12.22
CA GLY A 704 -4.68 -35.67 12.63
C GLY A 704 -4.73 -36.05 14.10
N TRP A 705 -5.07 -35.12 14.97
CA TRP A 705 -5.26 -35.35 16.39
C TRP A 705 -6.36 -36.38 16.65
N LEU A 706 -7.52 -36.23 16.00
CA LEU A 706 -8.61 -37.23 16.09
C LEU A 706 -8.19 -38.60 15.57
N HIS A 707 -7.38 -38.67 14.53
CA HIS A 707 -6.83 -39.92 14.04
C HIS A 707 -5.95 -40.61 15.06
N ILE A 708 -5.05 -39.87 15.74
CA ILE A 708 -4.11 -40.44 16.72
C ILE A 708 -4.83 -40.88 17.98
N ILE A 709 -5.76 -40.07 18.51
CA ILE A 709 -6.38 -40.32 19.81
C ILE A 709 -7.54 -41.31 19.72
N VAL A 710 -8.27 -41.33 18.58
CA VAL A 710 -9.49 -42.10 18.47
C VAL A 710 -9.34 -43.29 17.51
N VAL A 711 -8.94 -43.02 16.27
CA VAL A 711 -8.99 -44.03 15.20
C VAL A 711 -7.94 -45.12 15.44
N ARG A 712 -6.73 -44.73 15.81
CA ARG A 712 -5.65 -45.69 16.05
C ARG A 712 -5.92 -46.60 17.28
N PRO A 713 -6.30 -46.10 18.46
CA PRO A 713 -6.68 -46.92 19.60
C PRO A 713 -7.91 -47.79 19.35
N LEU A 714 -8.94 -47.26 18.70
CA LEU A 714 -10.14 -48.00 18.33
C LEU A 714 -9.86 -49.20 17.45
N ARG A 715 -8.93 -49.06 16.50
CA ARG A 715 -8.50 -50.16 15.62
C ARG A 715 -7.75 -51.24 16.42
N GLU A 716 -6.98 -50.81 17.40
CA GLU A 716 -6.26 -51.78 18.28
C GLU A 716 -7.22 -52.55 19.17
N VAL A 717 -8.20 -51.88 19.77
CA VAL A 717 -9.25 -52.53 20.57
C VAL A 717 -10.14 -53.45 19.70
N ALA A 718 -10.42 -53.06 18.45
CA ALA A 718 -11.17 -53.91 17.52
C ALA A 718 -10.42 -55.21 17.22
N LYS A 719 -9.10 -55.19 16.99
CA LYS A 719 -8.27 -56.38 16.80
C LYS A 719 -8.24 -57.24 18.07
N GLN A 720 -8.11 -56.65 19.24
CA GLN A 720 -8.11 -57.34 20.51
C GLN A 720 -9.45 -58.01 20.82
N ALA A 721 -10.58 -57.32 20.51
CA ALA A 721 -11.92 -57.87 20.67
C ALA A 721 -12.16 -59.08 19.73
N GLU A 722 -11.70 -58.99 18.50
CA GLU A 722 -11.76 -60.12 17.56
C GLU A 722 -10.92 -61.30 18.03
N ALA A 723 -9.66 -61.08 18.40
CA ALA A 723 -8.78 -62.11 18.93
C ALA A 723 -9.38 -62.83 20.14
N LEU A 724 -9.98 -62.04 21.08
CA LEU A 724 -10.68 -62.62 22.25
C LEU A 724 -11.90 -63.46 21.83
N ALA A 725 -12.72 -62.96 20.89
CA ALA A 725 -13.89 -63.70 20.38
C ALA A 725 -13.50 -64.96 19.60
N ASP A 726 -12.34 -64.95 18.92
CA ASP A 726 -11.78 -66.09 18.16
C ASP A 726 -11.02 -67.08 19.05
N GLY A 727 -10.92 -66.82 20.38
CA GLY A 727 -10.43 -67.77 21.38
C GLY A 727 -9.07 -67.44 22.01
N ASP A 728 -8.44 -66.38 21.70
CA ASP A 728 -7.23 -65.92 22.41
C ASP A 728 -7.58 -65.35 23.81
N ARG A 729 -7.40 -66.20 24.81
CA ARG A 729 -7.68 -65.89 26.23
C ARG A 729 -6.42 -65.65 27.08
N ARG A 730 -5.23 -65.88 26.45
CA ARG A 730 -3.94 -65.76 27.15
C ARG A 730 -3.49 -64.30 27.19
N THR A 731 -3.79 -63.53 26.14
CA THR A 731 -3.38 -62.10 26.05
C THR A 731 -4.23 -61.26 26.97
N VAL A 732 -3.56 -60.61 27.97
CA VAL A 732 -4.20 -59.69 28.90
C VAL A 732 -4.42 -58.34 28.23
N LEU A 733 -5.64 -57.82 28.33
CA LEU A 733 -6.03 -56.55 27.70
C LEU A 733 -5.78 -55.38 28.65
N TYR A 734 -4.69 -54.64 28.45
CA TYR A 734 -4.38 -53.47 29.27
C TYR A 734 -5.08 -52.20 28.74
N PRO A 735 -5.93 -51.55 29.54
CA PRO A 735 -6.56 -50.28 29.14
C PRO A 735 -5.50 -49.17 29.22
N ARG A 736 -4.96 -48.79 28.05
CA ARG A 736 -3.92 -47.73 27.93
C ARG A 736 -4.49 -46.31 27.91
N HIS A 737 -5.80 -46.20 27.77
CA HIS A 737 -6.48 -44.90 27.61
C HIS A 737 -7.54 -44.71 28.69
N HIS A 738 -7.77 -43.43 29.11
CA HIS A 738 -8.77 -43.09 30.14
C HIS A 738 -10.09 -42.56 29.53
N ASP A 739 -10.33 -42.83 28.26
CA ASP A 739 -11.49 -42.39 27.45
C ASP A 739 -12.50 -43.54 27.24
N GLU A 740 -13.47 -43.31 26.34
CA GLU A 740 -14.49 -44.30 25.94
C GLU A 740 -13.84 -45.57 25.37
N VAL A 741 -12.73 -45.44 24.64
CA VAL A 741 -12.01 -46.57 24.05
C VAL A 741 -11.34 -47.41 25.12
N GLY A 742 -10.73 -46.74 26.10
CA GLY A 742 -10.14 -47.41 27.27
C GLY A 742 -11.19 -48.07 28.17
N ALA A 743 -12.39 -47.49 28.25
CA ALA A 743 -13.51 -48.09 28.98
C ALA A 743 -14.03 -49.38 28.31
N ILE A 744 -14.09 -49.41 26.97
CA ILE A 744 -14.41 -50.62 26.19
C ILE A 744 -13.33 -51.70 26.41
N SER A 745 -12.03 -51.32 26.37
CA SER A 745 -10.92 -52.24 26.64
C SER A 745 -11.01 -52.86 28.03
N ARG A 746 -11.36 -52.07 29.08
CA ARG A 746 -11.62 -52.58 30.45
C ARG A 746 -12.76 -53.57 30.48
N SER A 747 -13.86 -53.27 29.79
CA SER A 747 -15.00 -54.17 29.73
C SER A 747 -14.65 -55.49 29.00
N LEU A 748 -13.83 -55.44 27.96
CA LEU A 748 -13.35 -56.63 27.25
C LEU A 748 -12.43 -57.47 28.13
N GLU A 749 -11.59 -56.91 28.97
CA GLU A 749 -10.77 -57.65 29.94
C GLU A 749 -11.63 -58.33 30.98
N LEU A 750 -12.63 -57.66 31.54
CA LEU A 750 -13.58 -58.28 32.47
C LEU A 750 -14.34 -59.43 31.79
N LEU A 751 -14.80 -59.29 30.56
CA LEU A 751 -15.42 -60.38 29.81
C LEU A 751 -14.46 -61.55 29.56
N ARG A 752 -13.17 -61.27 29.30
CA ARG A 752 -12.14 -62.31 29.18
C ARG A 752 -12.03 -63.13 30.48
N GLN A 753 -12.02 -62.45 31.63
CA GLN A 753 -11.98 -63.10 32.93
C GLN A 753 -13.24 -63.95 33.18
N GLN A 754 -14.43 -63.41 32.90
CA GLN A 754 -15.70 -64.15 33.04
C GLN A 754 -15.73 -65.41 32.17
N VAL A 755 -15.31 -65.32 30.89
CA VAL A 755 -15.24 -66.48 30.00
C VAL A 755 -14.23 -67.55 30.49
N LEU A 756 -13.12 -67.11 31.09
CA LEU A 756 -12.15 -68.05 31.72
C LEU A 756 -12.72 -68.74 32.94
N GLU A 757 -13.43 -68.01 33.84
CA GLU A 757 -14.04 -68.60 35.06
C GLU A 757 -15.17 -69.54 34.69
N GLN A 758 -15.99 -69.26 33.73
CA GLN A 758 -17.07 -70.12 33.26
C GLN A 758 -16.53 -71.45 32.76
N ARG A 759 -15.45 -71.45 31.95
CA ARG A 759 -14.81 -72.70 31.52
C ARG A 759 -14.16 -73.51 32.61
N LYS A 760 -13.61 -72.86 33.63
CA LYS A 760 -13.10 -73.57 34.81
C LYS A 760 -14.22 -74.28 35.58
N ARG A 761 -15.41 -73.68 35.64
CA ARG A 761 -16.59 -74.29 36.27
C ARG A 761 -17.13 -75.43 35.38
N ASP A 762 -17.21 -75.32 34.09
CA ASP A 762 -17.65 -76.33 33.13
C ASP A 762 -16.66 -77.50 33.11
N GLY A 763 -15.34 -77.26 33.21
CA GLY A 763 -14.31 -78.24 33.23
C GLY A 763 -14.26 -78.98 34.63
N ALA A 764 -14.61 -78.30 35.73
CA ALA A 764 -14.70 -78.89 37.01
C ALA A 764 -15.95 -79.77 37.24
N GLY A 765 -17.04 -79.44 36.51
CA GLY A 765 -18.25 -80.25 36.46
C GLY A 765 -18.14 -81.56 35.67
N ALA A 766 -17.16 -81.66 34.76
CA ALA A 766 -16.91 -82.85 33.94
C ALA A 766 -16.03 -83.94 34.60
N THR A 767 -15.46 -83.68 35.81
CA THR A 767 -14.58 -84.59 36.51
C THR A 767 -15.17 -85.13 37.82
N ALA A 768 -16.49 -85.18 38.01
CA ALA A 768 -17.11 -85.89 39.07
C ALA A 768 -17.08 -87.39 38.76
N PRO A 769 -16.40 -88.24 39.60
CA PRO A 769 -16.34 -89.68 39.34
C PRO A 769 -17.72 -90.33 39.58
N ALA A 770 -18.18 -91.14 38.60
CA ALA A 770 -19.36 -92.03 38.74
C ALA A 770 -19.19 -92.94 39.92
N ALA A 771 -20.06 -92.79 40.92
CA ALA A 771 -20.14 -93.71 42.05
C ALA A 771 -20.52 -95.11 41.50
N VAL A 772 -19.59 -96.02 41.66
CA VAL A 772 -19.78 -97.48 41.42
C VAL A 772 -20.81 -98.03 42.43
N ARG A 773 -21.97 -98.39 41.92
CA ARG A 773 -22.94 -99.20 42.69
C ARG A 773 -22.50 -100.67 42.63
N ALA A 774 -22.07 -101.21 43.78
CA ALA A 774 -21.88 -102.67 43.93
C ALA A 774 -23.21 -103.40 44.04
N PRO A 775 -23.32 -104.63 43.49
CA PRO A 775 -24.52 -105.45 43.52
C PRO A 775 -24.67 -106.17 44.81
N ALA A 776 -25.84 -106.12 45.40
CA ALA A 776 -26.21 -106.93 46.59
C ALA A 776 -26.37 -108.39 46.19
N GLY A 777 -25.50 -109.23 46.71
CA GLY A 777 -25.64 -110.65 46.62
C GLY A 777 -26.61 -111.19 47.70
N ARG A 778 -27.44 -112.11 47.32
CA ARG A 778 -28.32 -112.94 48.20
C ARG A 778 -27.51 -113.95 48.91
N ASN A 779 -27.76 -114.08 50.14
CA ASN A 779 -28.47 -115.19 50.90
C ASN A 779 -28.80 -114.77 52.27
#